data_9964e005cc2547c936482a464621a89f
#
_entry.id   9964e005cc2547c936482a464621a89f
#
_cell.length_a   1.000
_cell.length_b   1.000
_cell.length_c   1.000
_cell.angle_alpha   90.00
_cell.angle_beta   90.00
_cell.angle_gamma   90.00
#
_symmetry.space_group_name_H-M   'P 1'
#
loop_
_entity.id
_entity.type
_entity.pdbx_description
1 polymer ?
#
loop_
_entity_poly.entity_id
_entity_poly.type
_entity_poly.pdbx_seq_one_letter_code
_entity_poly.pdbx_strand_id
1 'polypeptide(L)'
;MKPAPSAFFLSRGYPVYPLALWACICWPAGSAWAQNNTIPQPSAPTPYQDRVIEGLPEQDPEALAQDNIDKSGLPRGYSLETLWNQQKTQQGTTLAQGLKLRGYTDTLVWGSLSAQVDLQRDSNGQSTSTNYILRQTGMPFDGGWRADNALGMVNLPVPDLARSSLRVLLPTPAMRGLSSIWKQADNLTLLAGWGQAGRFTGYQTPSFDVADGNYALVGVQGKELSNNGQWEWSGAAAKARNVRSAFANPLGAGLVDAQGLYGSARREWTTGGNSAPTKSVNTLQINALYGNNSGSNNGSGVSGQANAPASGVWIDGSQTQGAQQDNWGLFWLEPSLGWLDNPLVSDVNGGYWRHVWRTRQWSMESGVELLGSVSGQTPQGFFATHSARYQYSTASSFGGTVNLRRFGGQSQSALVYAQFGNGLGNSRLQFEAGSADTGERQTRMQLDHDWSFITSMRLSTTLSAERNQSLTNTNRVLGLAASADWQWGSQLSFNSSVQSRWLDGVAQYALATGVGWKIALRWSLLANLYATQGNAQGSTSLAQSPLSAAATPLVRTNDRGIFVSLRYEARAGTNTAPVGGTVGSAAGQLSGSVFLDANKNNKRDAAERGAANVTVILDGRYGVQTDAQGRFDFSYVAAGPHVITVVSDNLPLPWSLDNNGRTEVKVFTRDLTKIDIGAVQP
;
A
#
# COMPACT_ATOMS: atom_id res chain seq x y z
N MET A 1 57.22 36.28 -43.19
CA MET A 1 57.56 35.56 -42.00
C MET A 1 56.70 34.32 -41.92
N LYS A 2 57.31 33.16 -41.77
CA LYS A 2 56.74 31.82 -41.94
C LYS A 2 55.70 31.47 -40.87
N PRO A 3 54.61 30.74 -41.19
CA PRO A 3 53.79 30.04 -40.21
C PRO A 3 54.34 28.65 -39.90
N ALA A 4 54.25 28.23 -38.63
CA ALA A 4 54.63 26.95 -38.13
C ALA A 4 53.51 25.89 -38.37
N PRO A 5 53.81 24.57 -38.42
CA PRO A 5 52.94 23.55 -38.93
C PRO A 5 51.94 23.02 -37.90
N SER A 6 50.73 22.72 -38.39
CA SER A 6 49.69 21.98 -37.71
C SER A 6 50.04 20.49 -37.54
N ALA A 7 50.01 19.98 -36.32
CA ALA A 7 50.13 18.58 -35.99
C ALA A 7 48.78 17.88 -36.15
N PHE A 8 48.71 16.96 -37.10
CA PHE A 8 47.64 15.98 -37.25
C PHE A 8 47.80 14.90 -36.15
N PHE A 9 46.82 14.81 -35.22
CA PHE A 9 46.67 13.64 -34.41
C PHE A 9 45.58 12.75 -34.98
N LEU A 10 46.01 11.68 -35.61
CA LEU A 10 45.19 10.54 -35.95
C LEU A 10 44.72 9.83 -34.67
N SER A 11 43.47 9.95 -34.32
CA SER A 11 42.82 9.10 -33.31
C SER A 11 42.56 7.72 -33.95
N ARG A 12 43.43 6.77 -33.68
CA ARG A 12 43.17 5.36 -33.92
C ARG A 12 42.05 4.93 -32.96
N GLY A 13 40.87 4.62 -33.51
CA GLY A 13 39.80 3.92 -32.83
C GLY A 13 40.27 2.52 -32.45
N TYR A 14 40.40 2.25 -31.20
CA TYR A 14 40.51 0.88 -30.68
C TYR A 14 39.08 0.31 -30.59
N PRO A 15 38.88 -0.92 -31.13
CA PRO A 15 37.62 -1.62 -30.86
C PRO A 15 37.59 -2.00 -29.37
N VAL A 16 36.67 -1.42 -28.66
CA VAL A 16 36.37 -1.83 -27.31
C VAL A 16 35.70 -3.20 -27.40
N TYR A 17 36.48 -4.26 -27.23
CA TYR A 17 35.96 -5.60 -26.98
C TYR A 17 35.15 -5.58 -25.67
N PRO A 18 34.02 -6.29 -25.61
CA PRO A 18 33.17 -6.27 -24.41
C PRO A 18 33.83 -7.17 -23.34
N LEU A 19 34.65 -6.57 -22.51
CA LEU A 19 35.05 -7.12 -21.20
C LEU A 19 33.98 -6.86 -20.14
N ALA A 20 32.73 -6.81 -20.58
CA ALA A 20 31.57 -6.53 -19.72
C ALA A 20 30.90 -7.78 -19.14
N LEU A 21 31.53 -8.94 -19.22
CA LEU A 21 30.92 -10.21 -18.77
C LEU A 21 31.21 -10.56 -17.32
N TRP A 22 31.91 -9.70 -16.55
CA TRP A 22 32.27 -10.01 -15.17
C TRP A 22 31.76 -9.02 -14.11
N ALA A 23 30.94 -8.05 -14.47
CA ALA A 23 30.40 -7.07 -13.51
C ALA A 23 28.88 -6.93 -13.58
N CYS A 24 28.17 -7.97 -14.02
CA CYS A 24 26.71 -7.92 -14.10
C CYS A 24 26.12 -8.74 -12.97
N ILE A 25 25.91 -8.11 -11.85
CA ILE A 25 25.11 -8.69 -10.78
C ILE A 25 24.27 -7.59 -10.20
N CYS A 26 22.95 -7.65 -10.49
CA CYS A 26 21.79 -7.40 -9.66
C CYS A 26 20.88 -6.23 -9.91
N TRP A 27 19.61 -6.39 -10.14
CA TRP A 27 18.45 -5.81 -9.43
C TRP A 27 17.11 -6.30 -9.96
N PRO A 28 16.10 -6.53 -9.12
CA PRO A 28 14.78 -6.68 -9.66
C PRO A 28 14.36 -5.29 -10.12
N ALA A 29 14.27 -5.08 -11.42
CA ALA A 29 13.29 -4.14 -11.91
C ALA A 29 12.00 -4.51 -11.21
N GLY A 30 11.55 -3.71 -10.27
CA GLY A 30 10.22 -3.85 -9.76
C GLY A 30 9.34 -4.01 -10.97
N SER A 31 8.79 -5.18 -11.12
CA SER A 31 7.85 -5.50 -12.15
C SER A 31 6.61 -4.63 -11.89
N ALA A 32 6.68 -3.38 -12.34
CA ALA A 32 5.49 -2.58 -12.61
C ALA A 32 4.73 -3.19 -13.82
N TRP A 33 4.76 -4.51 -13.91
CA TRP A 33 4.06 -5.29 -14.92
C TRP A 33 3.15 -6.28 -14.21
N ALA A 34 1.88 -6.03 -14.38
CA ALA A 34 0.79 -6.70 -13.73
C ALA A 34 0.77 -6.41 -12.21
N GLN A 35 0.38 -5.21 -11.82
CA GLN A 35 -0.63 -5.21 -10.78
C GLN A 35 -1.82 -6.01 -11.33
N ASN A 36 -1.72 -7.33 -11.19
CA ASN A 36 -2.91 -8.09 -10.96
C ASN A 36 -3.52 -7.45 -9.72
N ASN A 37 -4.53 -6.61 -9.92
CA ASN A 37 -5.52 -6.33 -8.90
C ASN A 37 -6.27 -7.66 -8.65
N THR A 38 -5.56 -8.64 -8.11
CA THR A 38 -6.19 -9.64 -7.28
C THR A 38 -6.52 -8.89 -6.01
N ILE A 39 -7.77 -8.49 -5.88
CA ILE A 39 -8.40 -8.22 -4.59
C ILE A 39 -7.91 -9.33 -3.66
N PRO A 40 -7.24 -9.03 -2.52
CA PRO A 40 -6.97 -10.06 -1.55
C PRO A 40 -8.33 -10.60 -1.13
N GLN A 41 -8.65 -11.82 -1.54
CA GLN A 41 -9.73 -12.55 -0.91
C GLN A 41 -9.36 -12.62 0.57
N PRO A 42 -10.25 -12.24 1.48
CA PRO A 42 -10.07 -12.59 2.87
C PRO A 42 -10.00 -14.12 2.90
N SER A 43 -8.83 -14.65 3.20
CA SER A 43 -8.65 -16.07 3.46
C SER A 43 -9.54 -16.40 4.66
N ALA A 44 -10.66 -17.05 4.40
CA ALA A 44 -11.40 -17.72 5.45
C ALA A 44 -10.40 -18.66 6.16
N PRO A 45 -10.29 -18.60 7.49
CA PRO A 45 -9.41 -19.53 8.22
C PRO A 45 -9.87 -20.93 7.90
N THR A 46 -9.06 -21.70 7.18
CA THR A 46 -9.31 -23.11 6.96
C THR A 46 -9.12 -23.83 8.29
N PRO A 47 -10.08 -24.61 8.76
CA PRO A 47 -10.01 -25.32 10.06
C PRO A 47 -8.87 -26.32 10.17
N TYR A 48 -8.03 -26.43 9.16
CA TYR A 48 -6.94 -27.38 9.07
C TYR A 48 -5.60 -26.82 9.57
N GLN A 49 -5.42 -25.49 9.56
CA GLN A 49 -4.15 -24.88 9.98
C GLN A 49 -3.94 -24.90 11.50
N ASP A 50 -5.01 -24.98 12.29
CA ASP A 50 -4.92 -25.04 13.76
C ASP A 50 -4.60 -26.44 14.32
N ARG A 51 -4.45 -27.47 13.48
CA ARG A 51 -4.18 -28.86 13.90
C ARG A 51 -2.83 -29.40 13.47
N VAL A 52 -2.06 -28.67 12.68
CA VAL A 52 -0.69 -29.06 12.37
C VAL A 52 0.18 -28.52 13.50
N ILE A 53 0.55 -29.39 14.44
CA ILE A 53 1.73 -29.15 15.27
C ILE A 53 2.90 -29.27 14.30
N GLU A 54 3.29 -28.15 13.70
CA GLU A 54 4.58 -28.06 13.03
C GLU A 54 5.61 -28.41 14.10
N GLY A 55 6.41 -29.43 13.83
CA GLY A 55 7.55 -29.74 14.66
C GLY A 55 8.32 -28.44 14.88
N LEU A 56 8.72 -28.19 16.12
CA LEU A 56 9.47 -26.98 16.48
C LEU A 56 10.50 -26.74 15.40
N PRO A 57 10.46 -25.59 14.70
CA PRO A 57 11.45 -25.30 13.68
C PRO A 57 12.82 -25.45 14.33
N GLU A 58 13.71 -26.18 13.68
CA GLU A 58 15.10 -26.30 14.09
C GLU A 58 15.59 -24.89 14.36
N GLN A 59 15.93 -24.61 15.63
CA GLN A 59 16.21 -23.23 16.06
C GLN A 59 17.40 -22.71 15.28
N ASP A 60 17.13 -21.87 14.29
CA ASP A 60 18.15 -21.16 13.55
C ASP A 60 19.08 -20.45 14.55
N PRO A 61 20.41 -20.63 14.47
CA PRO A 61 21.35 -19.92 15.33
C PRO A 61 21.15 -18.41 15.37
N GLU A 62 20.57 -17.81 14.30
CA GLU A 62 20.16 -16.41 14.27
C GLU A 62 18.90 -16.13 15.11
N ALA A 63 18.00 -17.08 15.23
CA ALA A 63 16.87 -16.98 16.15
C ALA A 63 17.33 -16.98 17.62
N LEU A 64 18.41 -17.71 17.93
CA LEU A 64 19.05 -17.69 19.26
C LEU A 64 19.75 -16.35 19.54
N ALA A 65 20.30 -15.68 18.51
CA ALA A 65 20.85 -14.34 18.67
C ALA A 65 19.77 -13.26 18.86
N GLN A 66 18.53 -13.53 18.48
CA GLN A 66 17.37 -12.67 18.79
C GLN A 66 16.90 -12.80 20.23
N ASP A 67 17.34 -13.81 20.97
CA ASP A 67 16.95 -14.04 22.37
C ASP A 67 17.51 -12.98 23.36
N ASN A 68 18.40 -12.11 22.91
CA ASN A 68 18.85 -10.94 23.67
C ASN A 68 17.93 -9.71 23.55
N ILE A 69 16.76 -9.83 22.92
CA ILE A 69 15.74 -8.81 22.92
C ILE A 69 15.05 -8.81 24.28
N ASP A 70 15.04 -7.67 24.94
CA ASP A 70 14.25 -7.48 26.16
C ASP A 70 12.77 -7.76 25.85
N LYS A 71 12.26 -8.90 26.32
CA LYS A 71 10.89 -9.31 26.12
C LYS A 71 9.92 -8.71 27.15
N SER A 72 10.43 -7.92 28.10
CA SER A 72 9.63 -7.29 29.12
C SER A 72 8.74 -6.17 28.55
N GLY A 73 7.50 -6.11 29.00
CA GLY A 73 6.53 -5.08 28.63
C GLY A 73 6.01 -5.18 27.20
N LEU A 74 5.30 -4.14 26.77
CA LEU A 74 4.65 -4.07 25.46
C LEU A 74 5.65 -3.79 24.34
N PRO A 75 5.33 -4.12 23.09
CA PRO A 75 6.14 -3.83 21.93
C PRO A 75 6.53 -2.37 21.85
N ARG A 76 7.82 -2.12 21.71
CA ARG A 76 8.40 -0.79 21.52
C ARG A 76 9.66 -0.88 20.68
N GLY A 77 9.97 0.18 19.98
CA GLY A 77 11.17 0.20 19.18
C GLY A 77 11.49 1.58 18.64
N TYR A 78 12.74 1.76 18.27
CA TYR A 78 13.17 2.95 17.58
C TYR A 78 14.24 2.63 16.54
N SER A 79 14.33 3.47 15.53
CA SER A 79 15.40 3.43 14.55
C SER A 79 15.95 4.82 14.29
N LEU A 80 17.24 4.87 14.11
CA LEU A 80 18.00 6.04 13.70
C LEU A 80 18.69 5.70 12.38
N GLU A 81 18.46 6.50 11.35
CA GLU A 81 19.07 6.30 10.04
C GLU A 81 19.69 7.60 9.56
N THR A 82 20.99 7.58 9.29
CA THR A 82 21.70 8.66 8.62
C THR A 82 21.73 8.41 7.13
N LEU A 83 21.51 9.45 6.34
CA LEU A 83 21.40 9.39 4.89
C LEU A 83 22.42 10.31 4.27
N TRP A 84 23.05 9.84 3.22
CA TRP A 84 23.89 10.62 2.34
C TRP A 84 23.53 10.29 0.90
N ASN A 85 23.19 11.31 0.11
CA ASN A 85 22.80 11.17 -1.28
C ASN A 85 23.53 12.22 -2.12
N GLN A 86 24.24 11.79 -3.12
CA GLN A 86 24.83 12.66 -4.13
C GLN A 86 24.23 12.30 -5.48
N GLN A 87 23.59 13.26 -6.09
CA GLN A 87 22.95 13.10 -7.40
C GLN A 87 23.50 14.14 -8.37
N LYS A 88 23.89 13.69 -9.56
CA LYS A 88 24.24 14.54 -10.67
C LYS A 88 23.19 14.41 -11.77
N THR A 89 22.52 15.49 -12.08
CA THR A 89 21.54 15.61 -13.17
C THR A 89 22.04 16.57 -14.24
N GLN A 90 21.26 16.77 -15.29
CA GLN A 90 21.54 17.82 -16.29
C GLN A 90 21.52 19.23 -15.68
N GLN A 91 20.80 19.44 -14.59
CA GLN A 91 20.68 20.74 -13.90
C GLN A 91 21.83 21.03 -12.94
N GLY A 92 22.67 20.03 -12.64
CA GLY A 92 23.79 20.18 -11.73
C GLY A 92 24.00 19.00 -10.80
N THR A 93 24.88 19.19 -9.83
CA THR A 93 25.15 18.20 -8.78
C THR A 93 24.51 18.66 -7.47
N THR A 94 23.66 17.84 -6.91
CA THR A 94 23.06 18.06 -5.59
C THR A 94 23.64 17.04 -4.60
N LEU A 95 23.95 17.51 -3.39
CA LEU A 95 24.34 16.69 -2.25
C LEU A 95 23.28 16.88 -1.18
N ALA A 96 22.63 15.81 -0.78
CA ALA A 96 21.67 15.81 0.30
C ALA A 96 22.17 14.94 1.47
N GLN A 97 22.02 15.45 2.68
CA GLN A 97 22.32 14.73 3.92
C GLN A 97 21.04 14.72 4.76
N GLY A 98 20.77 13.60 5.39
CA GLY A 98 19.53 13.45 6.15
C GLY A 98 19.70 12.61 7.40
N LEU A 99 18.75 12.79 8.31
CA LEU A 99 18.58 12.01 9.52
C LEU A 99 17.11 11.60 9.61
N LYS A 100 16.85 10.30 9.73
CA LYS A 100 15.51 9.77 9.98
C LYS A 100 15.45 9.16 11.37
N LEU A 101 14.49 9.63 12.13
CA LEU A 101 14.15 9.10 13.45
C LEU A 101 12.78 8.46 13.35
N ARG A 102 12.65 7.22 13.78
CA ARG A 102 11.37 6.53 13.90
C ARG A 102 11.30 5.89 15.27
N GLY A 103 10.14 5.97 15.88
CA GLY A 103 9.87 5.30 17.14
C GLY A 103 8.45 4.82 17.16
N TYR A 104 8.19 3.72 17.84
CA TYR A 104 6.86 3.25 18.15
C TYR A 104 6.83 2.63 19.54
N THR A 105 5.67 2.69 20.16
CA THR A 105 5.39 2.04 21.43
C THR A 105 3.92 1.67 21.49
N ASP A 106 3.65 0.43 21.81
CA ASP A 106 2.30 -0.01 22.13
C ASP A 106 1.98 0.35 23.56
N THR A 107 0.74 0.73 23.81
CA THR A 107 0.24 1.09 25.13
C THR A 107 -0.97 0.24 25.46
N LEU A 108 -1.22 0.05 26.75
CA LEU A 108 -2.36 -0.75 27.21
C LEU A 108 -3.72 -0.13 26.84
N VAL A 109 -3.79 1.21 26.81
CA VAL A 109 -5.07 1.91 26.73
C VAL A 109 -5.17 2.95 25.63
N TRP A 110 -4.03 3.34 25.02
CA TRP A 110 -3.99 4.39 23.98
C TRP A 110 -3.76 3.84 22.58
N GLY A 111 -3.71 2.50 22.42
CA GLY A 111 -3.32 1.86 21.18
C GLY A 111 -1.81 1.96 20.90
N SER A 112 -1.42 1.83 19.65
CA SER A 112 -0.04 1.97 19.21
C SER A 112 0.27 3.42 18.87
N LEU A 113 1.31 3.96 19.47
CA LEU A 113 1.82 5.31 19.20
C LEU A 113 3.07 5.19 18.34
N SER A 114 3.18 5.96 17.29
CA SER A 114 4.39 6.02 16.47
C SER A 114 4.73 7.45 16.08
N ALA A 115 6.02 7.73 15.99
CA ALA A 115 6.55 9.01 15.56
C ALA A 115 7.63 8.78 14.50
N GLN A 116 7.61 9.59 13.46
CA GLN A 116 8.67 9.67 12.45
C GLN A 116 9.04 11.13 12.27
N VAL A 117 10.34 11.39 12.23
CA VAL A 117 10.90 12.70 11.90
C VAL A 117 12.03 12.49 10.90
N ASP A 118 11.91 13.13 9.75
CA ASP A 118 12.90 13.10 8.68
C ASP A 118 13.45 14.53 8.52
N LEU A 119 14.73 14.71 8.77
CA LEU A 119 15.46 15.96 8.61
C LEU A 119 16.37 15.81 7.40
N GLN A 120 16.30 16.75 6.45
CA GLN A 120 17.16 16.73 5.27
C GLN A 120 17.70 18.12 4.99
N ARG A 121 18.97 18.18 4.66
CA ARG A 121 19.66 19.38 4.20
C ARG A 121 20.26 19.15 2.82
N ASP A 122 20.03 20.08 1.90
CA ASP A 122 20.63 20.08 0.58
C ASP A 122 21.90 20.95 0.55
N SER A 123 22.87 20.63 -0.33
CA SER A 123 24.13 21.33 -0.49
C SER A 123 23.98 22.78 -0.93
N ASN A 124 22.88 23.11 -1.60
CA ASN A 124 22.60 24.48 -2.03
C ASN A 124 22.16 25.40 -0.89
N GLY A 125 22.09 24.87 0.35
CA GLY A 125 21.84 25.65 1.56
C GLY A 125 20.43 26.21 1.70
N GLN A 126 19.58 26.00 0.69
CA GLN A 126 18.27 26.64 0.59
C GLN A 126 17.09 25.81 1.07
N SER A 127 17.22 24.50 1.22
CA SER A 127 16.10 23.69 1.69
C SER A 127 16.50 22.76 2.83
N THR A 128 16.15 23.13 4.04
CA THR A 128 16.01 22.16 5.13
C THR A 128 14.58 21.67 5.10
N SER A 129 14.34 20.50 4.56
CA SER A 129 13.03 19.88 4.67
C SER A 129 12.92 19.10 5.96
N THR A 130 11.86 19.34 6.71
CA THR A 130 11.54 18.60 7.93
C THR A 130 10.18 17.94 7.72
N ASN A 131 10.18 16.61 7.65
CA ASN A 131 8.94 15.86 7.65
C ASN A 131 8.73 15.26 9.02
N TYR A 132 7.53 15.34 9.53
CA TYR A 132 7.15 14.67 10.76
C TYR A 132 5.78 14.06 10.63
N ILE A 133 5.60 12.90 11.23
CA ILE A 133 4.32 12.21 11.31
C ILE A 133 4.22 11.60 12.70
N LEU A 134 3.18 11.96 13.43
CA LEU A 134 2.78 11.32 14.66
C LEU A 134 1.53 10.51 14.37
N ARG A 135 1.49 9.26 14.75
CA ARG A 135 0.33 8.37 14.56
C ARG A 135 -0.04 7.71 15.85
N GLN A 136 -1.33 7.62 16.06
CA GLN A 136 -1.97 6.82 17.08
C GLN A 136 -2.91 5.86 16.38
N THR A 137 -2.68 4.55 16.49
CA THR A 137 -3.45 3.54 15.77
C THR A 137 -4.15 2.62 16.75
N GLY A 138 -5.42 2.35 16.47
CA GLY A 138 -6.21 1.42 17.26
C GLY A 138 -6.49 1.90 18.68
N MET A 139 -6.60 3.23 18.92
CA MET A 139 -6.99 3.77 20.21
C MET A 139 -8.40 3.29 20.57
N PRO A 140 -8.57 2.44 21.59
CA PRO A 140 -9.85 1.84 21.89
C PRO A 140 -10.74 2.80 22.72
N PHE A 141 -12.05 2.70 22.49
CA PHE A 141 -13.10 3.40 23.24
C PHE A 141 -14.22 2.44 23.62
N ASP A 142 -15.07 2.82 24.55
CA ASP A 142 -16.25 2.06 24.90
C ASP A 142 -17.21 1.91 23.72
N GLY A 143 -18.02 0.86 23.71
CA GLY A 143 -18.93 0.55 22.61
C GLY A 143 -18.26 -0.02 21.38
N GLY A 144 -17.02 -0.50 21.48
CA GLY A 144 -16.27 -1.13 20.40
C GLY A 144 -15.67 -0.17 19.39
N TRP A 145 -15.65 1.13 19.69
CA TRP A 145 -15.00 2.13 18.85
C TRP A 145 -13.48 2.06 18.94
N ARG A 146 -12.83 2.31 17.82
CA ARG A 146 -11.37 2.51 17.70
C ARG A 146 -11.09 3.72 16.85
N ALA A 147 -10.09 4.51 17.26
CA ALA A 147 -9.64 5.66 16.49
C ALA A 147 -8.20 5.49 15.99
N ASP A 148 -8.00 5.84 14.73
CA ASP A 148 -6.70 5.98 14.08
C ASP A 148 -6.48 7.46 13.80
N ASN A 149 -5.56 8.09 14.51
CA ASN A 149 -5.24 9.50 14.40
C ASN A 149 -3.84 9.70 13.82
N ALA A 150 -3.67 10.68 12.95
CA ALA A 150 -2.37 11.04 12.42
C ALA A 150 -2.22 12.57 12.33
N LEU A 151 -1.08 13.08 12.77
CA LEU A 151 -0.73 14.51 12.77
C LEU A 151 0.59 14.70 12.05
N GLY A 152 0.70 15.68 11.18
CA GLY A 152 1.90 16.02 10.43
C GLY A 152 1.70 15.92 8.92
N MET A 153 2.67 15.37 8.19
CA MET A 153 2.60 15.18 6.75
C MET A 153 1.84 13.89 6.45
N VAL A 154 0.54 14.03 6.19
CA VAL A 154 -0.40 12.93 6.02
C VAL A 154 -1.22 13.09 4.74
N ASN A 155 -1.91 12.04 4.34
CA ASN A 155 -2.90 12.13 3.27
C ASN A 155 -4.28 12.46 3.83
N LEU A 156 -5.06 13.20 3.09
CA LEU A 156 -6.47 13.41 3.37
C LEU A 156 -7.19 12.06 3.29
N PRO A 157 -7.93 11.62 4.34
CA PRO A 157 -8.62 10.34 4.31
C PRO A 157 -9.77 10.38 3.30
N VAL A 158 -10.02 9.26 2.63
CA VAL A 158 -11.20 9.08 1.76
C VAL A 158 -11.87 7.74 2.08
N PRO A 159 -13.17 7.58 1.86
CA PRO A 159 -13.84 6.31 2.06
C PRO A 159 -13.24 5.18 1.23
N ASP A 160 -13.20 3.97 1.76
CA ASP A 160 -12.63 2.81 1.06
C ASP A 160 -13.35 2.52 -0.26
N LEU A 161 -14.68 2.69 -0.29
CA LEU A 161 -15.48 2.52 -1.52
C LEU A 161 -15.09 3.51 -2.63
N ALA A 162 -14.57 4.68 -2.28
CA ALA A 162 -14.07 5.66 -3.26
C ALA A 162 -12.79 5.20 -3.98
N ARG A 163 -12.15 4.14 -3.50
CA ARG A 163 -10.93 3.56 -4.05
C ARG A 163 -11.10 2.12 -4.53
N SER A 164 -12.30 1.57 -4.46
CA SER A 164 -12.61 0.20 -4.88
C SER A 164 -13.11 0.09 -6.32
N SER A 165 -13.44 1.20 -6.98
CA SER A 165 -13.86 1.21 -8.38
C SER A 165 -12.71 0.83 -9.32
N LEU A 166 -13.03 0.18 -10.43
CA LEU A 166 -12.05 -0.21 -11.45
C LEU A 166 -11.64 0.96 -12.37
N ARG A 167 -12.44 2.04 -12.42
CA ARG A 167 -12.25 3.12 -13.39
C ARG A 167 -11.96 4.48 -12.77
N VAL A 168 -12.73 4.87 -11.78
CA VAL A 168 -12.61 6.18 -11.16
C VAL A 168 -12.22 6.01 -9.72
N LEU A 169 -11.00 6.39 -9.39
CA LEU A 169 -10.46 6.35 -8.03
C LEU A 169 -10.31 7.76 -7.53
N LEU A 170 -10.87 8.08 -6.37
CA LEU A 170 -10.65 9.38 -5.76
C LEU A 170 -9.22 9.47 -5.22
N PRO A 171 -8.46 10.48 -5.62
CA PRO A 171 -7.12 10.71 -5.08
C PRO A 171 -7.18 11.11 -3.61
N THR A 172 -6.09 10.81 -2.90
CA THR A 172 -5.87 11.20 -1.51
C THR A 172 -4.81 12.29 -1.46
N PRO A 173 -5.17 13.57 -1.56
CA PRO A 173 -4.21 14.67 -1.55
C PRO A 173 -3.35 14.64 -0.29
N ALA A 174 -2.07 14.96 -0.43
CA ALA A 174 -1.17 15.09 0.69
C ALA A 174 -1.35 16.45 1.38
N MET A 175 -1.26 16.47 2.70
CA MET A 175 -1.42 17.67 3.50
C MET A 175 -0.51 17.66 4.73
N ARG A 176 -0.23 18.83 5.25
CA ARG A 176 0.33 19.01 6.59
C ARG A 176 -0.81 19.36 7.54
N GLY A 177 -1.26 18.40 8.32
CA GLY A 177 -2.46 18.58 9.15
C GLY A 177 -2.80 17.37 9.99
N LEU A 178 -4.08 17.20 10.24
CA LEU A 178 -4.67 16.15 11.05
C LEU A 178 -5.56 15.25 10.18
N SER A 179 -5.41 13.94 10.35
CA SER A 179 -6.31 12.90 9.82
C SER A 179 -6.79 12.04 10.97
N SER A 180 -8.09 11.77 11.01
CA SER A 180 -8.72 10.97 12.07
C SER A 180 -9.74 10.03 11.45
N ILE A 181 -9.64 8.74 11.77
CA ILE A 181 -10.54 7.68 11.29
C ILE A 181 -11.05 6.93 12.51
N TRP A 182 -12.35 6.88 12.67
CA TRP A 182 -13.04 6.21 13.76
C TRP A 182 -13.81 5.03 13.24
N LYS A 183 -13.59 3.85 13.82
CA LYS A 183 -14.24 2.60 13.42
C LYS A 183 -14.98 1.99 14.58
N GLN A 184 -16.27 1.67 14.38
CA GLN A 184 -17.07 0.92 15.35
C GLN A 184 -17.21 -0.52 14.87
N ALA A 185 -16.43 -1.43 15.44
CA ALA A 185 -16.28 -2.79 14.97
C ALA A 185 -16.03 -2.78 13.43
N ASP A 186 -16.86 -3.50 12.66
CA ASP A 186 -16.78 -3.50 11.19
C ASP A 186 -17.97 -2.78 10.54
N ASN A 187 -18.82 -2.10 11.33
CA ASN A 187 -20.11 -1.63 10.86
C ASN A 187 -20.10 -0.16 10.43
N LEU A 188 -19.37 0.69 11.14
CA LEU A 188 -19.40 2.14 10.89
C LEU A 188 -17.98 2.71 10.96
N THR A 189 -17.64 3.52 9.96
CA THR A 189 -16.40 4.27 9.91
C THR A 189 -16.70 5.74 9.69
N LEU A 190 -16.14 6.60 10.52
CA LEU A 190 -16.16 8.05 10.37
C LEU A 190 -14.77 8.52 9.97
N LEU A 191 -14.69 9.49 9.06
CA LEU A 191 -13.44 10.04 8.56
C LEU A 191 -13.47 11.56 8.69
N ALA A 192 -12.37 12.12 9.15
CA ALA A 192 -12.17 13.56 9.16
C ALA A 192 -10.72 13.89 8.85
N GLY A 193 -10.49 14.95 8.08
CA GLY A 193 -9.17 15.45 7.78
C GLY A 193 -9.17 16.94 7.54
N TRP A 194 -8.12 17.61 8.01
CA TRP A 194 -7.91 19.02 7.81
C TRP A 194 -6.43 19.35 7.83
N GLY A 195 -5.98 20.19 6.89
CA GLY A 195 -4.59 20.61 6.85
C GLY A 195 -4.25 21.48 5.65
N GLN A 196 -3.03 22.00 5.69
CA GLN A 196 -2.46 22.77 4.61
C GLN A 196 -2.06 21.84 3.46
N ALA A 197 -2.37 22.25 2.22
CA ALA A 197 -2.03 21.50 1.02
C ALA A 197 -0.52 21.31 0.86
N GLY A 198 -0.11 20.21 0.22
CA GLY A 198 1.28 19.94 -0.09
C GLY A 198 1.44 18.68 -0.93
N ARG A 199 2.68 18.33 -1.19
CA ARG A 199 3.03 17.12 -1.94
C ARG A 199 4.29 16.48 -1.39
N PHE A 200 4.33 15.17 -1.42
CA PHE A 200 5.57 14.44 -1.18
C PHE A 200 6.46 14.54 -2.42
N THR A 201 7.72 14.89 -2.21
CA THR A 201 8.75 15.02 -3.23
C THR A 201 9.97 14.19 -2.84
N GLY A 202 10.87 13.95 -3.81
CA GLY A 202 12.05 13.10 -3.60
C GLY A 202 11.73 11.61 -3.70
N TYR A 203 12.69 10.85 -4.20
CA TYR A 203 12.53 9.41 -4.43
C TYR A 203 13.13 8.55 -3.30
N GLN A 204 14.36 8.84 -2.91
CA GLN A 204 15.05 8.08 -1.85
C GLN A 204 15.01 8.78 -0.50
N THR A 205 14.96 10.09 -0.52
CA THR A 205 14.81 10.94 0.67
C THR A 205 13.53 11.75 0.50
N PRO A 206 12.37 11.19 0.93
CA PRO A 206 11.11 11.91 0.77
C PRO A 206 11.15 13.21 1.57
N SER A 207 10.80 14.29 0.89
CA SER A 207 10.54 15.59 1.48
C SER A 207 9.08 15.96 1.28
N PHE A 208 8.62 16.99 1.94
CA PHE A 208 7.26 17.49 1.82
C PHE A 208 7.28 18.97 1.48
N ASP A 209 6.86 19.31 0.28
CA ASP A 209 6.71 20.69 -0.16
C ASP A 209 5.31 21.18 0.23
N VAL A 210 5.28 22.14 1.13
CA VAL A 210 4.04 22.79 1.53
C VAL A 210 3.58 23.72 0.42
N ALA A 211 2.33 23.59 0.01
CA ALA A 211 1.68 24.46 -0.95
C ALA A 211 0.77 25.49 -0.26
N ASP A 212 0.34 26.48 -1.01
CA ASP A 212 -0.70 27.40 -0.54
C ASP A 212 -2.04 26.68 -0.43
N GLY A 213 -2.88 27.16 0.49
CA GLY A 213 -4.24 26.69 0.70
C GLY A 213 -4.39 25.52 1.66
N ASN A 214 -5.64 25.13 1.86
CA ASN A 214 -6.01 24.12 2.84
C ASN A 214 -7.04 23.15 2.29
N TYR A 215 -6.98 21.91 2.78
CA TYR A 215 -7.99 20.88 2.57
C TYR A 215 -8.79 20.64 3.84
N ALA A 216 -10.06 20.30 3.66
CA ALA A 216 -10.92 19.75 4.70
C ALA A 216 -11.78 18.62 4.12
N LEU A 217 -12.00 17.55 4.89
CA LEU A 217 -12.88 16.45 4.51
C LEU A 217 -13.58 15.91 5.75
N VAL A 218 -14.84 15.56 5.57
CA VAL A 218 -15.60 14.71 6.46
C VAL A 218 -16.26 13.59 5.66
N GLY A 219 -16.30 12.39 6.22
CA GLY A 219 -16.88 11.25 5.54
C GLY A 219 -17.41 10.22 6.50
N VAL A 220 -18.27 9.37 5.97
CA VAL A 220 -18.88 8.26 6.68
C VAL A 220 -18.95 7.04 5.75
N GLN A 221 -18.73 5.87 6.32
CA GLN A 221 -18.90 4.60 5.62
C GLN A 221 -19.58 3.62 6.57
N GLY A 222 -20.60 2.94 6.07
CA GLY A 222 -21.34 1.94 6.83
C GLY A 222 -21.33 0.60 6.13
N LYS A 223 -21.46 -0.47 6.94
CA LYS A 223 -21.57 -1.85 6.48
C LYS A 223 -22.68 -2.54 7.23
N GLU A 224 -23.53 -3.23 6.53
CA GLU A 224 -24.63 -3.99 7.08
C GLU A 224 -24.62 -5.42 6.52
N LEU A 225 -24.63 -6.39 7.43
CA LEU A 225 -24.68 -7.80 7.07
C LEU A 225 -26.14 -8.23 6.87
N SER A 226 -26.40 -8.95 5.79
CA SER A 226 -27.68 -9.56 5.46
C SER A 226 -27.53 -11.08 5.32
N ASN A 227 -28.61 -11.83 5.41
CA ASN A 227 -28.61 -13.30 5.32
C ASN A 227 -27.93 -13.85 4.05
N ASN A 228 -27.97 -13.10 2.94
CA ASN A 228 -27.41 -13.52 1.65
C ASN A 228 -26.22 -12.66 1.18
N GLY A 229 -25.61 -11.88 2.07
CA GLY A 229 -24.50 -11.01 1.67
C GLY A 229 -24.37 -9.77 2.55
N GLN A 230 -23.81 -8.73 2.00
CA GLN A 230 -23.58 -7.47 2.72
C GLN A 230 -23.90 -6.25 1.87
N TRP A 231 -24.31 -5.18 2.54
CA TRP A 231 -24.39 -3.85 2.00
C TRP A 231 -23.31 -2.99 2.58
N GLU A 232 -22.68 -2.20 1.75
CA GLU A 232 -21.74 -1.15 2.15
C GLU A 232 -22.19 0.15 1.49
N TRP A 233 -22.07 1.24 2.23
CA TRP A 233 -22.39 2.56 1.70
C TRP A 233 -21.38 3.57 2.24
N SER A 234 -21.14 4.63 1.49
CA SER A 234 -20.24 5.69 1.94
C SER A 234 -20.64 7.04 1.38
N GLY A 235 -20.29 8.08 2.11
CA GLY A 235 -20.43 9.45 1.67
C GLY A 235 -19.28 10.28 2.18
N ALA A 236 -18.87 11.28 1.42
CA ALA A 236 -17.85 12.23 1.82
C ALA A 236 -18.13 13.61 1.23
N ALA A 237 -17.85 14.64 2.02
CA ALA A 237 -17.81 16.03 1.59
C ALA A 237 -16.41 16.57 1.81
N ALA A 238 -15.84 17.21 0.79
CA ALA A 238 -14.50 17.75 0.84
C ALA A 238 -14.44 19.17 0.28
N LYS A 239 -13.50 19.96 0.78
CA LYS A 239 -13.27 21.35 0.36
C LYS A 239 -11.78 21.64 0.27
N ALA A 240 -11.39 22.29 -0.81
CA ALA A 240 -10.10 22.94 -0.98
C ALA A 240 -10.33 24.46 -0.99
N ARG A 241 -9.44 25.23 -0.34
CA ARG A 241 -9.47 26.69 -0.33
C ARG A 241 -8.10 27.23 -0.68
N ASN A 242 -8.05 28.11 -1.69
CA ASN A 242 -6.82 28.79 -2.14
C ASN A 242 -5.66 27.81 -2.41
N VAL A 243 -5.95 26.62 -2.92
CA VAL A 243 -4.94 25.60 -3.15
C VAL A 243 -4.25 25.87 -4.48
N ARG A 244 -2.92 25.87 -4.46
CA ARG A 244 -2.12 25.91 -5.68
C ARG A 244 -2.09 24.52 -6.30
N SER A 245 -2.87 24.30 -7.37
CA SER A 245 -2.96 23.01 -8.02
C SER A 245 -1.62 22.58 -8.61
N ALA A 246 -1.16 21.39 -8.26
CA ALA A 246 0.04 20.78 -8.83
C ALA A 246 -0.12 20.42 -10.33
N PHE A 247 -1.35 20.33 -10.80
CA PHE A 247 -1.73 19.98 -12.17
C PHE A 247 -2.04 21.20 -13.03
N ALA A 248 -2.26 22.36 -12.43
CA ALA A 248 -2.31 23.61 -13.18
C ALA A 248 -0.90 23.90 -13.73
N ASN A 249 -0.86 24.31 -14.98
CA ASN A 249 0.35 24.67 -15.75
C ASN A 249 1.46 25.21 -14.83
N PRO A 250 2.67 24.62 -14.83
CA PRO A 250 3.78 25.04 -13.98
C PRO A 250 4.23 26.49 -14.18
N LEU A 251 3.75 27.15 -15.25
CA LEU A 251 4.06 28.56 -15.58
C LEU A 251 2.96 29.54 -15.18
N GLY A 252 1.82 29.09 -14.65
CA GLY A 252 0.68 29.97 -14.36
C GLY A 252 -0.23 29.42 -13.29
N ALA A 253 0.31 29.03 -12.13
CA ALA A 253 -0.44 28.44 -11.05
C ALA A 253 -1.45 29.42 -10.44
N GLY A 254 -2.69 29.39 -10.92
CA GLY A 254 -3.83 30.00 -10.23
C GLY A 254 -4.14 29.24 -8.93
N LEU A 255 -4.69 29.99 -7.98
CA LEU A 255 -5.25 29.40 -6.77
C LEU A 255 -6.64 28.83 -7.11
N VAL A 256 -6.93 27.63 -6.58
CA VAL A 256 -8.17 26.91 -6.83
C VAL A 256 -8.97 26.80 -5.53
N ASP A 257 -10.23 27.21 -5.58
CA ASP A 257 -11.24 26.86 -4.60
C ASP A 257 -12.10 25.74 -5.17
N ALA A 258 -12.21 24.62 -4.45
CA ALA A 258 -12.96 23.48 -4.93
C ALA A 258 -13.79 22.84 -3.82
N GLN A 259 -14.92 22.27 -4.21
CA GLN A 259 -15.79 21.48 -3.35
C GLN A 259 -16.11 20.17 -4.04
N GLY A 260 -16.19 19.09 -3.27
CA GLY A 260 -16.54 17.78 -3.77
C GLY A 260 -17.51 17.07 -2.84
N LEU A 261 -18.51 16.41 -3.43
CA LEU A 261 -19.43 15.52 -2.73
C LEU A 261 -19.34 14.15 -3.41
N TYR A 262 -19.13 13.13 -2.62
CA TYR A 262 -19.06 11.75 -3.07
C TYR A 262 -20.07 10.89 -2.35
N GLY A 263 -20.72 9.99 -3.05
CA GLY A 263 -21.60 8.97 -2.51
C GLY A 263 -21.44 7.64 -3.23
N SER A 264 -21.49 6.55 -2.48
CA SER A 264 -21.40 5.20 -3.03
C SER A 264 -22.23 4.21 -2.24
N ALA A 265 -22.80 3.24 -2.95
CA ALA A 265 -23.44 2.07 -2.37
C ALA A 265 -22.95 0.80 -3.08
N ARG A 266 -22.57 -0.20 -2.32
CA ARG A 266 -22.09 -1.50 -2.81
C ARG A 266 -22.93 -2.61 -2.19
N ARG A 267 -23.37 -3.53 -2.99
CA ARG A 267 -23.96 -4.78 -2.56
C ARG A 267 -23.08 -5.95 -2.97
N GLU A 268 -22.83 -6.84 -2.04
CA GLU A 268 -22.23 -8.13 -2.29
C GLU A 268 -23.23 -9.22 -1.86
N TRP A 269 -23.47 -10.21 -2.74
CA TRP A 269 -24.37 -11.31 -2.42
C TRP A 269 -23.91 -12.59 -3.08
N THR A 270 -24.28 -13.71 -2.45
CA THR A 270 -23.99 -15.04 -2.96
C THR A 270 -25.27 -15.66 -3.53
N THR A 271 -25.17 -16.21 -4.73
CA THR A 271 -26.26 -17.00 -5.36
C THR A 271 -25.81 -18.46 -5.49
N GLY A 272 -26.76 -19.37 -5.38
CA GLY A 272 -26.52 -20.80 -5.37
C GLY A 272 -26.79 -21.41 -3.97
N GLY A 273 -27.70 -22.39 -3.89
CA GLY A 273 -28.02 -23.10 -2.65
C GLY A 273 -26.86 -23.97 -2.18
N ASN A 274 -26.92 -24.47 -0.93
CA ASN A 274 -25.90 -25.35 -0.34
C ASN A 274 -25.65 -26.64 -1.14
N SER A 275 -26.56 -26.98 -2.08
CA SER A 275 -26.49 -28.17 -2.95
C SER A 275 -26.05 -27.83 -4.38
N ALA A 276 -25.80 -26.55 -4.70
CA ALA A 276 -25.34 -26.17 -6.04
C ALA A 276 -23.85 -26.48 -6.20
N PRO A 277 -23.41 -27.05 -7.34
CA PRO A 277 -22.02 -27.41 -7.58
C PRO A 277 -21.06 -26.20 -7.60
N THR A 278 -21.60 -24.99 -7.79
CA THR A 278 -20.84 -23.75 -7.80
C THR A 278 -21.62 -22.60 -7.16
N LYS A 279 -21.06 -21.99 -6.12
CA LYS A 279 -21.56 -20.71 -5.60
C LYS A 279 -21.09 -19.59 -6.49
N SER A 280 -21.96 -18.62 -6.77
CA SER A 280 -21.59 -17.37 -7.45
C SER A 280 -21.56 -16.25 -6.43
N VAL A 281 -20.44 -15.51 -6.38
CA VAL A 281 -20.31 -14.27 -5.63
C VAL A 281 -20.50 -13.11 -6.58
N ASN A 282 -21.43 -12.24 -6.26
CA ASN A 282 -21.79 -11.10 -7.09
C ASN A 282 -21.55 -9.81 -6.32
N THR A 283 -21.04 -8.78 -7.00
CA THR A 283 -20.94 -7.43 -6.45
C THR A 283 -21.52 -6.42 -7.42
N LEU A 284 -22.18 -5.42 -6.88
CA LEU A 284 -22.64 -4.24 -7.62
C LEU A 284 -22.32 -3.01 -6.81
N GLN A 285 -21.61 -2.07 -7.40
CA GLN A 285 -21.29 -0.79 -6.78
C GLN A 285 -21.75 0.36 -7.66
N ILE A 286 -22.47 1.30 -7.07
CA ILE A 286 -22.93 2.53 -7.72
C ILE A 286 -22.21 3.68 -7.03
N ASN A 287 -21.67 4.59 -7.82
CA ASN A 287 -20.92 5.75 -7.34
C ASN A 287 -21.45 7.00 -7.99
N ALA A 288 -21.48 8.08 -7.23
CA ALA A 288 -21.81 9.43 -7.71
C ALA A 288 -20.80 10.43 -7.14
N LEU A 289 -20.39 11.36 -7.98
CA LEU A 289 -19.49 12.42 -7.64
C LEU A 289 -20.02 13.75 -8.18
N TYR A 290 -19.96 14.77 -7.36
CA TYR A 290 -20.20 16.16 -7.75
C TYR A 290 -18.96 16.97 -7.36
N GLY A 291 -18.40 17.70 -8.30
CA GLY A 291 -17.29 18.60 -8.11
C GLY A 291 -17.63 20.01 -8.60
N ASN A 292 -17.23 21.02 -7.85
CA ASN A 292 -17.33 22.40 -8.26
C ASN A 292 -15.97 23.07 -8.01
N ASN A 293 -15.31 23.46 -9.09
CA ASN A 293 -13.98 24.08 -9.05
C ASN A 293 -14.09 25.51 -9.54
N SER A 294 -13.67 26.47 -8.72
CA SER A 294 -13.53 27.87 -9.09
C SER A 294 -12.06 28.25 -9.04
N GLY A 295 -11.43 28.45 -10.19
CA GLY A 295 -10.03 28.89 -10.30
C GLY A 295 -9.93 30.32 -10.80
N SER A 296 -9.05 31.12 -10.21
CA SER A 296 -8.67 32.43 -10.74
C SER A 296 -7.69 32.21 -11.90
N ASN A 297 -8.19 32.21 -13.13
CA ASN A 297 -7.36 32.21 -14.33
C ASN A 297 -6.87 33.64 -14.63
N ASN A 298 -5.79 34.06 -13.98
CA ASN A 298 -5.00 35.22 -14.45
C ASN A 298 -3.87 34.70 -15.34
N GLY A 299 -4.10 34.56 -16.63
CA GLY A 299 -3.03 34.45 -17.62
C GLY A 299 -3.15 33.31 -18.62
N SER A 300 -3.55 33.70 -19.82
CA SER A 300 -3.21 33.17 -21.14
C SER A 300 -3.27 31.66 -21.42
N GLY A 301 -4.27 31.26 -22.16
CA GLY A 301 -4.03 30.43 -23.34
C GLY A 301 -4.44 29.00 -23.34
N VAL A 302 -5.10 28.45 -22.31
CA VAL A 302 -5.88 27.23 -22.47
C VAL A 302 -7.35 27.57 -22.22
N SER A 303 -8.00 27.89 -23.32
CA SER A 303 -9.44 28.12 -23.37
C SER A 303 -10.15 26.81 -22.94
N GLY A 304 -10.94 26.87 -21.88
CA GLY A 304 -12.05 25.97 -21.77
C GLY A 304 -12.33 25.27 -20.45
N GLN A 305 -11.66 25.58 -19.34
CA GLN A 305 -12.11 25.03 -18.04
C GLN A 305 -12.50 26.17 -17.09
N ALA A 306 -13.59 26.83 -17.44
CA ALA A 306 -14.25 27.77 -16.55
C ALA A 306 -15.04 26.98 -15.50
N ASN A 307 -14.85 27.34 -14.24
CA ASN A 307 -15.77 27.41 -13.09
C ASN A 307 -17.17 26.78 -13.24
N ALA A 308 -17.30 25.60 -13.84
CA ALA A 308 -18.56 24.92 -13.97
C ALA A 308 -18.60 23.72 -13.04
N PRO A 309 -19.70 23.55 -12.31
CA PRO A 309 -19.92 22.31 -11.58
C PRO A 309 -19.98 21.14 -12.57
N ALA A 310 -19.38 20.03 -12.19
CA ALA A 310 -19.39 18.82 -12.99
C ALA A 310 -19.80 17.63 -12.13
N SER A 311 -20.51 16.71 -12.73
CA SER A 311 -20.97 15.48 -12.08
C SER A 311 -20.51 14.24 -12.82
N GLY A 312 -20.41 13.15 -12.10
CA GLY A 312 -20.07 11.85 -12.64
C GLY A 312 -20.82 10.76 -11.90
N VAL A 313 -21.31 9.78 -12.67
CA VAL A 313 -21.93 8.59 -12.15
C VAL A 313 -21.29 7.38 -12.82
N TRP A 314 -20.96 6.37 -12.02
CA TRP A 314 -20.46 5.12 -12.58
C TRP A 314 -20.91 3.93 -11.75
N ILE A 315 -21.06 2.82 -12.44
CA ILE A 315 -21.54 1.55 -11.90
C ILE A 315 -20.51 0.49 -12.24
N ASP A 316 -20.08 -0.26 -11.27
CA ASP A 316 -19.18 -1.40 -11.42
C ASP A 316 -19.88 -2.66 -10.92
N GLY A 317 -19.87 -3.71 -11.71
CA GLY A 317 -20.38 -5.01 -11.34
C GLY A 317 -19.32 -6.10 -11.50
N SER A 318 -19.36 -7.09 -10.63
CA SER A 318 -18.57 -8.30 -10.80
C SER A 318 -19.34 -9.54 -10.42
N GLN A 319 -19.06 -10.64 -11.11
CA GLN A 319 -19.57 -11.97 -10.82
C GLN A 319 -18.42 -12.95 -10.87
N THR A 320 -18.27 -13.74 -9.82
CA THR A 320 -17.29 -14.83 -9.77
C THR A 320 -18.02 -16.14 -9.55
N GLN A 321 -17.86 -17.08 -10.49
CA GLN A 321 -18.48 -18.40 -10.44
C GLN A 321 -17.47 -19.48 -10.82
N GLY A 322 -16.97 -20.21 -9.83
CA GLY A 322 -15.96 -21.24 -10.04
C GLY A 322 -14.70 -20.68 -10.74
N ALA A 323 -14.45 -21.11 -11.95
CA ALA A 323 -13.31 -20.72 -12.76
C ALA A 323 -13.52 -19.43 -13.57
N GLN A 324 -14.70 -18.84 -13.53
CA GLN A 324 -15.08 -17.68 -14.33
C GLN A 324 -15.25 -16.44 -13.46
N GLN A 325 -14.80 -15.32 -13.96
CA GLN A 325 -15.02 -14.00 -13.37
C GLN A 325 -15.38 -13.02 -14.47
N ASP A 326 -16.51 -12.37 -14.32
CA ASP A 326 -16.98 -11.27 -15.16
C ASP A 326 -16.92 -9.97 -14.37
N ASN A 327 -16.33 -8.93 -14.97
CA ASN A 327 -16.35 -7.58 -14.47
C ASN A 327 -16.91 -6.67 -15.56
N TRP A 328 -17.83 -5.81 -15.20
CA TRP A 328 -18.42 -4.87 -16.12
C TRP A 328 -18.71 -3.53 -15.45
N GLY A 329 -18.82 -2.50 -16.22
CA GLY A 329 -19.19 -1.19 -15.72
C GLY A 329 -19.71 -0.27 -16.78
N LEU A 330 -20.46 0.71 -16.32
CA LEU A 330 -21.01 1.82 -17.10
C LEU A 330 -20.60 3.12 -16.43
N PHE A 331 -20.28 4.15 -17.20
CA PHE A 331 -19.88 5.43 -16.64
C PHE A 331 -20.32 6.59 -17.51
N TRP A 332 -20.61 7.69 -16.84
CA TRP A 332 -20.91 8.97 -17.44
C TRP A 332 -20.26 10.07 -16.58
N LEU A 333 -19.26 10.76 -17.15
CA LEU A 333 -18.40 11.69 -16.46
C LEU A 333 -18.35 12.98 -17.26
N GLU A 334 -18.90 14.05 -16.71
CA GLU A 334 -18.96 15.35 -17.35
C GLU A 334 -17.56 15.96 -17.60
N PRO A 335 -17.45 16.86 -18.58
CA PRO A 335 -16.24 17.66 -18.78
C PRO A 335 -15.83 18.37 -17.48
N SER A 336 -14.52 18.47 -17.23
CA SER A 336 -13.96 19.16 -16.07
C SER A 336 -14.24 18.52 -14.71
N LEU A 337 -14.73 17.26 -14.68
CA LEU A 337 -14.92 16.55 -13.43
C LEU A 337 -13.59 16.43 -12.66
N GLY A 338 -13.60 16.77 -11.39
CA GLY A 338 -12.45 16.70 -10.52
C GLY A 338 -12.83 16.41 -9.08
N TRP A 339 -11.85 15.99 -8.30
CA TRP A 339 -11.95 15.86 -6.86
C TRP A 339 -10.97 16.82 -6.20
N LEU A 340 -11.52 17.85 -5.56
CA LEU A 340 -10.73 18.99 -5.05
C LEU A 340 -9.93 19.66 -6.19
N ASP A 341 -8.63 19.82 -6.04
CA ASP A 341 -7.72 20.36 -7.06
C ASP A 341 -7.17 19.31 -8.05
N ASN A 342 -7.58 18.04 -7.91
CA ASN A 342 -7.11 16.96 -8.75
C ASN A 342 -8.10 16.68 -9.89
N PRO A 343 -7.68 16.80 -11.15
CA PRO A 343 -8.51 16.41 -12.29
C PRO A 343 -8.72 14.90 -12.28
N LEU A 344 -9.91 14.47 -12.62
CA LEU A 344 -10.25 13.09 -12.86
C LEU A 344 -10.42 12.81 -14.35
N VAL A 345 -10.54 11.55 -14.71
CA VAL A 345 -11.02 11.18 -16.04
C VAL A 345 -12.38 11.86 -16.24
N SER A 346 -12.50 12.66 -17.31
CA SER A 346 -13.65 13.51 -17.54
C SER A 346 -13.98 13.59 -19.04
N ASP A 347 -15.15 14.13 -19.37
CA ASP A 347 -15.68 14.21 -20.73
C ASP A 347 -15.77 12.84 -21.41
N VAL A 348 -16.20 11.83 -20.68
CA VAL A 348 -16.27 10.47 -21.18
C VAL A 348 -17.53 9.75 -20.67
N ASN A 349 -18.18 9.06 -21.57
CA ASN A 349 -19.24 8.11 -21.25
C ASN A 349 -18.95 6.76 -21.91
N GLY A 350 -19.55 5.71 -21.41
CA GLY A 350 -19.36 4.41 -22.02
C GLY A 350 -19.51 3.25 -21.06
N GLY A 351 -18.91 2.14 -21.45
CA GLY A 351 -18.93 0.95 -20.64
C GLY A 351 -17.78 0.01 -20.97
N TYR A 352 -17.55 -0.92 -20.09
CA TYR A 352 -16.56 -1.97 -20.27
C TYR A 352 -17.10 -3.31 -19.80
N TRP A 353 -16.56 -4.37 -20.37
CA TRP A 353 -16.75 -5.74 -19.94
C TRP A 353 -15.42 -6.48 -20.01
N ARG A 354 -15.11 -7.25 -18.97
CA ARG A 354 -13.95 -8.14 -18.88
C ARG A 354 -14.39 -9.49 -18.39
N HIS A 355 -14.01 -10.51 -19.11
CA HIS A 355 -14.22 -11.91 -18.79
C HIS A 355 -12.90 -12.60 -18.55
N VAL A 356 -12.77 -13.26 -17.42
CA VAL A 356 -11.60 -14.06 -17.05
C VAL A 356 -12.06 -15.49 -16.83
N TRP A 357 -11.46 -16.43 -17.53
CA TRP A 357 -11.68 -17.85 -17.32
C TRP A 357 -10.34 -18.54 -17.00
N ARG A 358 -10.28 -19.21 -15.85
CA ARG A 358 -9.06 -19.86 -15.38
C ARG A 358 -9.34 -21.28 -14.95
N THR A 359 -8.62 -22.20 -15.57
CA THR A 359 -8.57 -23.60 -15.18
C THR A 359 -7.11 -23.98 -14.86
N ARG A 360 -6.86 -25.22 -14.52
CA ARG A 360 -5.48 -25.69 -14.29
C ARG A 360 -4.58 -25.51 -15.51
N GLN A 361 -5.14 -25.68 -16.73
CA GLN A 361 -4.38 -25.63 -17.97
C GLN A 361 -4.60 -24.34 -18.77
N TRP A 362 -5.79 -23.75 -18.71
CA TRP A 362 -6.14 -22.58 -19.49
C TRP A 362 -6.35 -21.35 -18.61
N SER A 363 -5.82 -20.23 -19.08
CA SER A 363 -6.15 -18.90 -18.57
C SER A 363 -6.48 -18.01 -19.75
N MET A 364 -7.72 -17.55 -19.83
CA MET A 364 -8.21 -16.65 -20.88
C MET A 364 -8.75 -15.38 -20.25
N GLU A 365 -8.48 -14.27 -20.89
CA GLU A 365 -9.01 -12.96 -20.51
C GLU A 365 -9.44 -12.23 -21.77
N SER A 366 -10.68 -11.78 -21.79
CA SER A 366 -11.26 -10.98 -22.86
C SER A 366 -11.78 -9.68 -22.29
N GLY A 367 -11.59 -8.59 -22.99
CA GLY A 367 -12.09 -7.29 -22.58
C GLY A 367 -12.57 -6.48 -23.77
N VAL A 368 -13.65 -5.75 -23.57
CA VAL A 368 -14.17 -4.77 -24.52
C VAL A 368 -14.49 -3.49 -23.75
N GLU A 369 -14.17 -2.37 -24.32
CA GLU A 369 -14.36 -1.06 -23.77
C GLU A 369 -14.89 -0.13 -24.84
N LEU A 370 -16.01 0.51 -24.57
CA LEU A 370 -16.66 1.48 -25.44
C LEU A 370 -16.56 2.86 -24.80
N LEU A 371 -16.07 3.83 -25.56
CA LEU A 371 -15.83 5.20 -25.10
C LEU A 371 -16.55 6.19 -26.02
N GLY A 372 -17.39 7.00 -25.42
CA GLY A 372 -18.03 8.16 -26.03
C GLY A 372 -17.54 9.44 -25.39
N SER A 373 -17.82 10.57 -25.97
CA SER A 373 -17.59 11.90 -25.41
C SER A 373 -18.91 12.49 -24.95
N VAL A 374 -18.95 13.07 -23.75
CA VAL A 374 -20.14 13.77 -23.24
C VAL A 374 -20.32 15.09 -23.96
N SER A 375 -19.23 15.84 -24.18
CA SER A 375 -19.26 17.12 -24.93
C SER A 375 -19.24 16.95 -26.44
N GLY A 376 -18.91 15.76 -26.94
CA GLY A 376 -18.65 15.52 -28.37
C GLY A 376 -17.30 16.01 -28.87
N GLN A 377 -16.43 16.54 -27.99
CA GLN A 377 -15.15 17.14 -28.38
C GLN A 377 -13.97 16.19 -28.21
N THR A 378 -14.09 15.17 -27.38
CA THR A 378 -13.05 14.14 -27.20
C THR A 378 -13.26 12.97 -28.18
N PRO A 379 -12.19 12.26 -28.57
CA PRO A 379 -12.31 11.11 -29.45
C PRO A 379 -13.23 10.03 -28.86
N GLN A 380 -13.98 9.37 -29.75
CA GLN A 380 -14.86 8.26 -29.41
C GLN A 380 -14.37 6.97 -30.06
N GLY A 381 -14.70 5.85 -29.50
CA GLY A 381 -14.35 4.59 -30.11
C GLY A 381 -14.40 3.38 -29.18
N PHE A 382 -13.67 2.36 -29.54
CA PHE A 382 -13.60 1.13 -28.75
C PHE A 382 -12.17 0.61 -28.62
N PHE A 383 -11.98 -0.17 -27.58
CA PHE A 383 -10.80 -0.98 -27.34
C PHE A 383 -11.24 -2.41 -27.05
N ALA A 384 -10.62 -3.40 -27.70
CA ALA A 384 -10.86 -4.80 -27.43
C ALA A 384 -9.53 -5.53 -27.22
N THR A 385 -9.50 -6.40 -26.25
CA THR A 385 -8.32 -7.24 -25.94
C THR A 385 -8.74 -8.68 -25.72
N HIS A 386 -7.95 -9.60 -26.18
CA HIS A 386 -8.10 -11.01 -25.86
C HIS A 386 -6.74 -11.63 -25.62
N SER A 387 -6.57 -12.27 -24.47
CA SER A 387 -5.39 -13.02 -24.13
C SER A 387 -5.74 -14.47 -23.79
N ALA A 388 -4.90 -15.40 -24.22
CA ALA A 388 -5.03 -16.80 -23.88
C ALA A 388 -3.65 -17.38 -23.52
N ARG A 389 -3.62 -18.20 -22.48
CA ARG A 389 -2.45 -18.97 -22.07
C ARG A 389 -2.85 -20.42 -21.84
N TYR A 390 -2.07 -21.32 -22.42
CA TYR A 390 -2.17 -22.74 -22.18
C TYR A 390 -0.94 -23.23 -21.41
N GLN A 391 -1.17 -23.89 -20.28
CA GLN A 391 -0.16 -24.50 -19.44
C GLN A 391 0.00 -25.96 -19.86
N TYR A 392 1.04 -26.27 -20.60
CA TYR A 392 1.33 -27.62 -21.06
C TYR A 392 1.87 -28.49 -19.94
N SER A 393 2.78 -27.94 -19.12
CA SER A 393 3.38 -28.60 -17.97
C SER A 393 3.62 -27.57 -16.85
N THR A 394 4.12 -27.98 -15.70
CA THR A 394 4.50 -27.06 -14.62
C THR A 394 5.55 -26.05 -15.04
N ALA A 395 6.41 -26.41 -16.00
CA ALA A 395 7.50 -25.55 -16.49
C ALA A 395 7.27 -24.95 -17.88
N SER A 396 6.19 -25.36 -18.59
CA SER A 396 6.00 -24.95 -19.99
C SER A 396 4.60 -24.40 -20.23
N SER A 397 4.54 -23.23 -20.83
CA SER A 397 3.29 -22.61 -21.27
C SER A 397 3.49 -21.83 -22.56
N PHE A 398 2.43 -21.67 -23.33
CA PHE A 398 2.39 -20.78 -24.48
C PHE A 398 1.09 -19.98 -24.49
N GLY A 399 1.14 -18.81 -25.08
CA GLY A 399 -0.01 -17.93 -25.11
C GLY A 399 0.18 -16.76 -26.04
N GLY A 400 -0.82 -15.92 -26.07
CA GLY A 400 -0.79 -14.70 -26.86
C GLY A 400 -1.86 -13.72 -26.44
N THR A 401 -1.72 -12.50 -26.95
CA THR A 401 -2.65 -11.38 -26.73
C THR A 401 -2.89 -10.69 -28.04
N VAL A 402 -4.13 -10.37 -28.33
CA VAL A 402 -4.54 -9.54 -29.48
C VAL A 402 -5.24 -8.32 -28.94
N ASN A 403 -4.87 -7.15 -29.43
CA ASN A 403 -5.47 -5.88 -29.09
C ASN A 403 -5.97 -5.17 -30.36
N LEU A 404 -7.16 -4.63 -30.29
CA LEU A 404 -7.77 -3.81 -31.32
C LEU A 404 -8.20 -2.48 -30.71
N ARG A 405 -7.85 -1.39 -31.33
CA ARG A 405 -8.19 -0.05 -30.89
C ARG A 405 -8.69 0.78 -32.05
N ARG A 406 -9.82 1.44 -31.85
CA ARG A 406 -10.33 2.48 -32.71
C ARG A 406 -10.72 3.68 -31.85
N PHE A 407 -9.76 4.59 -31.63
CA PHE A 407 -9.94 5.73 -30.75
C PHE A 407 -8.97 6.84 -31.20
N GLY A 408 -9.50 7.89 -31.87
CA GLY A 408 -8.68 8.93 -32.49
C GLY A 408 -7.80 8.42 -33.65
N GLY A 409 -8.09 7.24 -34.17
CA GLY A 409 -7.33 6.46 -35.16
C GLY A 409 -7.56 4.98 -34.91
N GLN A 410 -7.11 4.14 -35.84
CA GLN A 410 -7.21 2.70 -35.75
C GLN A 410 -5.83 2.07 -35.53
N SER A 411 -5.69 1.20 -34.57
CA SER A 411 -4.46 0.41 -34.33
C SER A 411 -4.78 -1.00 -33.88
N GLN A 412 -3.86 -1.90 -34.18
CA GLN A 412 -3.95 -3.31 -33.80
C GLN A 412 -2.58 -3.83 -33.39
N SER A 413 -2.54 -4.77 -32.45
CA SER A 413 -1.33 -5.48 -32.08
C SER A 413 -1.62 -6.93 -31.72
N ALA A 414 -0.64 -7.79 -31.97
CA ALA A 414 -0.66 -9.18 -31.56
C ALA A 414 0.70 -9.53 -30.93
N LEU A 415 0.62 -10.22 -29.80
CA LEU A 415 1.77 -10.76 -29.08
C LEU A 415 1.58 -12.26 -28.93
N VAL A 416 2.60 -13.03 -29.22
CA VAL A 416 2.65 -14.47 -28.94
C VAL A 416 3.89 -14.79 -28.13
N TYR A 417 3.81 -15.76 -27.25
CA TYR A 417 4.94 -16.17 -26.45
C TYR A 417 4.92 -17.68 -26.15
N ALA A 418 6.10 -18.21 -25.94
CA ALA A 418 6.33 -19.54 -25.39
C ALA A 418 7.26 -19.43 -24.18
N GLN A 419 6.91 -20.11 -23.11
CA GLN A 419 7.72 -20.24 -21.90
C GLN A 419 8.05 -21.73 -21.71
N PHE A 420 9.29 -22.02 -21.39
CA PHE A 420 9.76 -23.39 -21.15
C PHE A 420 10.87 -23.40 -20.10
N GLY A 421 10.81 -24.39 -19.22
CA GLY A 421 11.84 -24.67 -18.23
C GLY A 421 12.78 -25.75 -18.69
N ASN A 422 14.05 -25.61 -18.37
CA ASN A 422 15.09 -26.61 -18.59
C ASN A 422 16.05 -26.67 -17.40
N GLY A 423 17.08 -27.51 -17.45
CA GLY A 423 18.06 -27.65 -16.38
C GLY A 423 18.86 -26.37 -16.05
N LEU A 424 18.87 -25.37 -16.92
CA LEU A 424 19.54 -24.09 -16.71
C LEU A 424 18.60 -23.02 -16.14
N GLY A 425 17.29 -23.20 -16.26
CA GLY A 425 16.30 -22.25 -15.77
C GLY A 425 15.05 -22.17 -16.64
N ASN A 426 14.36 -21.02 -16.56
CA ASN A 426 13.15 -20.76 -17.32
C ASN A 426 13.41 -19.75 -18.43
N SER A 427 13.04 -20.09 -19.65
CA SER A 427 13.13 -19.20 -20.81
C SER A 427 11.74 -18.79 -21.26
N ARG A 428 11.60 -17.55 -21.71
CA ARG A 428 10.41 -17.03 -22.39
C ARG A 428 10.80 -16.33 -23.66
N LEU A 429 10.33 -16.84 -24.77
CA LEU A 429 10.45 -16.19 -26.09
C LEU A 429 9.12 -15.53 -26.42
N GLN A 430 9.13 -14.25 -26.80
CA GLN A 430 7.95 -13.53 -27.23
C GLN A 430 8.19 -12.75 -28.50
N PHE A 431 7.15 -12.65 -29.31
CA PHE A 431 7.09 -11.86 -30.53
C PHE A 431 5.84 -10.99 -30.49
N GLU A 432 6.00 -9.71 -30.78
CA GLU A 432 4.92 -8.72 -30.85
C GLU A 432 4.99 -8.02 -32.21
N ALA A 433 3.82 -7.82 -32.82
CA ALA A 433 3.67 -7.00 -34.01
C ALA A 433 2.44 -6.10 -33.87
N GLY A 434 2.56 -4.86 -34.29
CA GLY A 434 1.47 -3.87 -34.24
C GLY A 434 1.52 -2.91 -35.44
N SER A 435 0.38 -2.37 -35.81
CA SER A 435 0.23 -1.36 -36.83
C SER A 435 -0.87 -0.36 -36.49
N ALA A 436 -0.73 0.87 -36.98
CA ALA A 436 -1.73 1.92 -36.90
C ALA A 436 -2.02 2.49 -38.30
N ASP A 437 -3.21 3.08 -38.45
CA ASP A 437 -3.66 3.76 -39.68
C ASP A 437 -2.82 5.01 -39.99
N THR A 438 -2.14 5.57 -38.99
CA THR A 438 -1.10 6.61 -39.14
C THR A 438 0.14 6.14 -39.90
N GLY A 439 0.20 4.87 -40.34
CA GLY A 439 1.36 4.29 -40.98
C GLY A 439 2.45 3.78 -40.01
N GLU A 440 2.24 3.93 -38.73
CA GLU A 440 3.13 3.38 -37.70
C GLU A 440 3.06 1.86 -37.67
N ARG A 441 4.24 1.22 -37.62
CA ARG A 441 4.38 -0.23 -37.45
C ARG A 441 5.45 -0.52 -36.43
N GLN A 442 5.15 -1.46 -35.56
CA GLN A 442 6.06 -1.93 -34.52
C GLN A 442 6.21 -3.44 -34.63
N THR A 443 7.43 -3.93 -34.57
CA THR A 443 7.72 -5.36 -34.40
C THR A 443 8.78 -5.50 -33.31
N ARG A 444 8.57 -6.45 -32.40
CA ARG A 444 9.46 -6.71 -31.29
C ARG A 444 9.62 -8.20 -31.08
N MET A 445 10.86 -8.63 -30.89
CA MET A 445 11.22 -9.97 -30.44
C MET A 445 11.99 -9.85 -29.14
N GLN A 446 11.65 -10.68 -28.16
CA GLN A 446 12.29 -10.65 -26.85
C GLN A 446 12.51 -12.08 -26.36
N LEU A 447 13.68 -12.32 -25.79
CA LEU A 447 14.04 -13.53 -25.07
C LEU A 447 14.39 -13.17 -23.64
N ASP A 448 13.63 -13.68 -22.70
CA ASP A 448 13.90 -13.62 -21.27
C ASP A 448 14.41 -14.98 -20.80
N HIS A 449 15.39 -15.00 -19.93
CA HIS A 449 15.87 -16.21 -19.30
C HIS A 449 16.16 -15.99 -17.81
N ASP A 450 15.51 -16.79 -16.97
CA ASP A 450 15.77 -16.85 -15.53
C ASP A 450 16.65 -18.06 -15.23
N TRP A 451 17.85 -17.81 -14.77
CA TRP A 451 18.86 -18.82 -14.50
C TRP A 451 18.65 -19.45 -13.12
N SER A 452 18.52 -20.75 -13.03
CA SER A 452 18.25 -21.47 -11.78
C SER A 452 19.40 -22.35 -11.27
N PHE A 453 20.56 -22.29 -11.91
CA PHE A 453 21.69 -23.16 -11.56
C PHE A 453 22.45 -22.71 -10.28
N ILE A 454 22.17 -21.52 -9.76
CA ILE A 454 22.78 -21.02 -8.53
C ILE A 454 21.68 -20.80 -7.49
N THR A 455 21.65 -21.58 -6.44
CA THR A 455 20.59 -21.52 -5.41
C THR A 455 20.60 -20.25 -4.57
N SER A 456 21.79 -19.66 -4.36
CA SER A 456 21.96 -18.43 -3.57
C SER A 456 21.80 -17.14 -4.39
N MET A 457 21.66 -17.26 -5.72
CA MET A 457 21.61 -16.12 -6.64
C MET A 457 20.45 -16.28 -7.61
N ARG A 458 19.68 -15.24 -7.78
CA ARG A 458 18.69 -15.13 -8.85
C ARG A 458 19.29 -14.28 -9.94
N LEU A 459 19.44 -14.83 -11.12
CA LEU A 459 19.94 -14.13 -12.30
C LEU A 459 18.86 -14.18 -13.37
N SER A 460 18.53 -13.04 -13.94
CA SER A 460 17.68 -12.97 -15.14
C SER A 460 18.35 -12.14 -16.23
N THR A 461 18.14 -12.53 -17.46
CA THR A 461 18.67 -11.85 -18.64
C THR A 461 17.55 -11.66 -19.67
N THR A 462 17.56 -10.51 -20.33
CA THR A 462 16.62 -10.17 -21.41
C THR A 462 17.39 -9.70 -22.62
N LEU A 463 17.09 -10.28 -23.76
CA LEU A 463 17.52 -9.81 -25.07
C LEU A 463 16.31 -9.35 -25.85
N SER A 464 16.37 -8.19 -26.48
CA SER A 464 15.26 -7.67 -27.28
C SER A 464 15.75 -7.03 -28.57
N ALA A 465 15.00 -7.23 -29.64
CA ALA A 465 15.15 -6.54 -30.91
C ALA A 465 13.80 -5.93 -31.28
N GLU A 466 13.80 -4.64 -31.60
CA GLU A 466 12.59 -3.90 -31.92
C GLU A 466 12.82 -3.06 -33.20
N ARG A 467 11.80 -3.00 -34.04
CA ARG A 467 11.76 -2.14 -35.22
C ARG A 467 10.49 -1.31 -35.16
N ASN A 468 10.68 -0.01 -35.07
CA ASN A 468 9.60 0.98 -35.07
C ASN A 468 9.68 1.77 -36.38
N GLN A 469 8.64 1.73 -37.16
CA GLN A 469 8.49 2.45 -38.39
C GLN A 469 7.39 3.48 -38.27
N SER A 470 7.68 4.74 -38.53
CA SER A 470 6.71 5.81 -38.73
C SER A 470 6.72 6.25 -40.20
N LEU A 471 5.85 7.18 -40.57
CA LEU A 471 5.80 7.72 -41.94
C LEU A 471 7.11 8.36 -42.38
N THR A 472 7.90 8.89 -41.45
CA THR A 472 9.11 9.69 -41.74
C THR A 472 10.40 9.01 -41.32
N ASN A 473 10.33 7.99 -40.47
CA ASN A 473 11.52 7.38 -39.89
C ASN A 473 11.34 5.90 -39.58
N THR A 474 12.44 5.15 -39.65
CA THR A 474 12.49 3.74 -39.20
C THR A 474 13.62 3.60 -38.19
N ASN A 475 13.26 3.34 -36.95
CA ASN A 475 14.20 3.14 -35.85
C ASN A 475 14.38 1.66 -35.56
N ARG A 476 15.62 1.23 -35.37
CA ARG A 476 15.97 -0.12 -34.92
C ARG A 476 16.53 -0.02 -33.50
N VAL A 477 16.01 -0.86 -32.63
CA VAL A 477 16.43 -0.89 -31.24
C VAL A 477 16.86 -2.30 -30.90
N LEU A 478 18.07 -2.42 -30.36
CA LEU A 478 18.54 -3.62 -29.70
C LEU A 478 18.62 -3.38 -28.22
N GLY A 479 18.09 -4.29 -27.42
CA GLY A 479 18.08 -4.20 -25.96
C GLY A 479 18.75 -5.39 -25.31
N LEU A 480 19.56 -5.13 -24.32
CA LEU A 480 20.14 -6.12 -23.41
C LEU A 480 19.84 -5.64 -21.99
N ALA A 481 19.22 -6.50 -21.18
CA ALA A 481 19.07 -6.28 -19.76
C ALA A 481 19.54 -7.52 -18.98
N ALA A 482 20.13 -7.30 -17.84
CA ALA A 482 20.48 -8.34 -16.90
C ALA A 482 20.17 -7.85 -15.49
N SER A 483 19.60 -8.72 -14.68
CA SER A 483 19.41 -8.48 -13.24
C SER A 483 19.74 -9.75 -12.47
N ALA A 484 20.30 -9.61 -11.30
CA ALA A 484 20.50 -10.72 -10.37
C ALA A 484 20.46 -10.21 -8.94
N ASP A 485 19.91 -10.98 -8.04
CA ASP A 485 19.94 -10.80 -6.60
C ASP A 485 20.83 -11.89 -6.00
N TRP A 486 21.75 -11.48 -5.19
CA TRP A 486 22.64 -12.40 -4.54
C TRP A 486 22.62 -12.19 -3.01
N GLN A 487 22.30 -13.25 -2.31
CA GLN A 487 22.34 -13.29 -0.85
C GLN A 487 23.62 -14.03 -0.44
N TRP A 488 24.57 -13.33 0.14
CA TRP A 488 25.77 -13.95 0.68
C TRP A 488 25.67 -14.10 2.19
N GLY A 489 25.31 -15.30 2.62
CA GLY A 489 24.96 -15.55 4.00
C GLY A 489 23.72 -14.76 4.43
N SER A 490 23.55 -14.60 5.74
CA SER A 490 22.45 -13.83 6.33
C SER A 490 22.72 -12.34 6.46
N GLN A 491 23.98 -11.92 6.23
CA GLN A 491 24.42 -10.57 6.53
C GLN A 491 24.57 -9.67 5.31
N LEU A 492 24.90 -10.21 4.15
CA LEU A 492 25.18 -9.42 2.96
C LEU A 492 24.23 -9.77 1.84
N SER A 493 23.52 -8.77 1.35
CA SER A 493 22.71 -8.83 0.14
C SER A 493 23.29 -7.89 -0.89
N PHE A 494 23.35 -8.36 -2.11
CA PHE A 494 23.84 -7.59 -3.22
C PHE A 494 22.82 -7.64 -4.35
N ASN A 495 22.51 -6.51 -4.93
CA ASN A 495 21.54 -6.39 -5.98
C ASN A 495 21.99 -5.36 -7.03
N SER A 496 21.78 -5.56 -8.35
CA SER A 496 22.13 -4.61 -9.44
C SER A 496 21.35 -4.93 -10.72
N SER A 497 21.03 -4.01 -11.52
CA SER A 497 20.48 -4.22 -12.85
C SER A 497 21.27 -3.41 -13.86
N VAL A 498 21.47 -3.99 -15.01
CA VAL A 498 22.06 -3.31 -16.17
C VAL A 498 21.08 -3.42 -17.31
N GLN A 499 20.78 -2.31 -17.91
CA GLN A 499 20.02 -2.25 -19.14
C GLN A 499 20.80 -1.42 -20.16
N SER A 500 20.99 -1.96 -21.32
CA SER A 500 21.56 -1.26 -22.45
C SER A 500 20.61 -1.33 -23.63
N ARG A 501 20.43 -0.22 -24.30
CA ARG A 501 19.56 -0.07 -25.48
C ARG A 501 20.30 0.70 -26.55
N TRP A 502 20.39 0.14 -27.73
CA TRP A 502 21.00 0.79 -28.90
C TRP A 502 19.89 1.20 -29.84
N LEU A 503 19.69 2.50 -29.96
CA LEU A 503 18.74 3.12 -30.89
C LEU A 503 19.52 3.71 -32.06
N ASP A 504 19.39 3.11 -33.26
CA ASP A 504 20.08 3.53 -34.49
C ASP A 504 21.58 3.78 -34.29
N GLY A 505 22.24 2.91 -33.51
CA GLY A 505 23.67 2.98 -33.22
C GLY A 505 24.06 3.86 -32.02
N VAL A 506 23.10 4.56 -31.41
CA VAL A 506 23.35 5.35 -30.19
C VAL A 506 23.04 4.50 -28.96
N ALA A 507 24.06 4.28 -28.13
CA ALA A 507 23.90 3.54 -26.90
C ALA A 507 23.21 4.37 -25.81
N GLN A 508 22.22 3.77 -25.19
CA GLN A 508 21.56 4.25 -23.96
C GLN A 508 21.76 3.19 -22.91
N TYR A 509 22.01 3.57 -21.68
CA TYR A 509 22.16 2.62 -20.58
C TYR A 509 21.51 3.09 -19.30
N ALA A 510 21.11 2.12 -18.49
CA ALA A 510 20.72 2.29 -17.12
C ALA A 510 21.43 1.24 -16.27
N LEU A 511 22.04 1.69 -15.20
CA LEU A 511 22.69 0.85 -14.19
C LEU A 511 22.10 1.21 -12.83
N ALA A 512 21.72 0.20 -12.08
CA ALA A 512 21.42 0.36 -10.67
C ALA A 512 22.07 -0.78 -9.89
N THR A 513 22.75 -0.47 -8.80
CA THR A 513 23.46 -1.46 -7.96
C THR A 513 23.25 -1.09 -6.50
N GLY A 514 22.88 -2.08 -5.70
CA GLY A 514 22.65 -1.92 -4.26
C GLY A 514 23.40 -2.98 -3.44
N VAL A 515 23.85 -2.57 -2.27
CA VAL A 515 24.47 -3.43 -1.28
C VAL A 515 23.75 -3.20 0.04
N GLY A 516 23.18 -4.24 0.61
CA GLY A 516 22.64 -4.26 1.94
C GLY A 516 23.54 -5.10 2.86
N TRP A 517 24.07 -4.51 3.92
CA TRP A 517 24.95 -5.19 4.84
C TRP A 517 24.47 -5.05 6.30
N LYS A 518 24.16 -6.17 6.92
CA LYS A 518 23.93 -6.25 8.38
C LYS A 518 25.27 -6.32 9.07
N ILE A 519 25.83 -5.16 9.45
CA ILE A 519 27.14 -5.04 10.08
C ILE A 519 27.16 -5.73 11.45
N ALA A 520 26.06 -5.58 12.19
CA ALA A 520 25.86 -6.19 13.49
C ALA A 520 24.35 -6.37 13.74
N LEU A 521 23.96 -7.01 14.83
CA LEU A 521 22.58 -7.33 15.19
C LEU A 521 21.58 -6.16 15.03
N ARG A 522 22.03 -4.93 15.28
CA ARG A 522 21.19 -3.73 15.26
C ARG A 522 21.63 -2.71 14.20
N TRP A 523 22.68 -2.99 13.45
CA TRP A 523 23.26 -2.06 12.51
C TRP A 523 23.18 -2.60 11.09
N SER A 524 22.66 -1.80 10.19
CA SER A 524 22.63 -2.11 8.76
C SER A 524 23.12 -0.93 7.93
N LEU A 525 23.85 -1.23 6.88
CA LEU A 525 24.30 -0.31 5.86
C LEU A 525 23.57 -0.63 4.57
N LEU A 526 23.05 0.38 3.90
CA LEU A 526 22.53 0.30 2.54
C LEU A 526 23.30 1.28 1.67
N ALA A 527 23.84 0.80 0.57
CA ALA A 527 24.49 1.64 -0.42
C ALA A 527 23.88 1.34 -1.80
N ASN A 528 23.40 2.35 -2.49
CA ASN A 528 22.84 2.25 -3.83
C ASN A 528 23.58 3.20 -4.76
N LEU A 529 23.92 2.72 -5.95
CA LEU A 529 24.49 3.49 -7.04
C LEU A 529 23.56 3.36 -8.25
N TYR A 530 23.28 4.45 -8.91
CA TYR A 530 22.53 4.43 -10.16
C TYR A 530 23.18 5.35 -11.20
N ALA A 531 23.07 4.97 -12.45
CA ALA A 531 23.50 5.78 -13.57
C ALA A 531 22.55 5.53 -14.76
N THR A 532 22.02 6.58 -15.34
CA THR A 532 21.17 6.52 -16.53
C THR A 532 21.69 7.47 -17.58
N GLN A 533 21.74 7.05 -18.82
CA GLN A 533 22.03 7.90 -19.94
C GLN A 533 21.12 7.56 -21.10
N GLY A 534 20.38 8.52 -21.60
CA GLY A 534 19.51 8.34 -22.75
C GLY A 534 18.12 8.89 -22.58
N ASN A 535 17.27 8.57 -23.54
CA ASN A 535 15.85 8.92 -23.51
C ASN A 535 15.08 7.75 -22.89
N ALA A 536 14.44 7.96 -21.74
CA ALA A 536 13.52 6.98 -21.20
C ALA A 536 12.25 6.96 -22.06
N GLN A 537 12.22 6.13 -23.08
CA GLN A 537 11.00 5.75 -23.76
C GLN A 537 10.50 4.44 -23.14
N GLY A 538 9.38 4.50 -22.43
CA GLY A 538 8.60 3.30 -22.16
C GLY A 538 8.19 2.68 -23.51
N SER A 539 8.37 1.38 -23.70
CA SER A 539 7.76 0.68 -24.84
C SER A 539 6.25 0.70 -24.64
N THR A 540 5.56 1.61 -25.29
CA THR A 540 4.10 1.62 -25.33
C THR A 540 3.66 0.74 -26.48
N SER A 541 2.84 -0.27 -26.21
CA SER A 541 2.15 -0.99 -27.29
C SER A 541 1.25 -0.01 -28.05
N LEU A 542 1.29 -0.03 -29.38
CA LEU A 542 0.47 0.82 -30.24
C LEU A 542 -1.04 0.67 -29.99
N ALA A 543 -1.44 -0.42 -29.34
CA ALA A 543 -2.84 -0.75 -29.09
C ALA A 543 -3.14 -0.86 -27.58
N GLN A 544 -2.73 0.12 -26.79
CA GLN A 544 -3.13 0.21 -25.38
C GLN A 544 -4.48 0.90 -25.20
N SER A 545 -5.19 0.56 -24.11
CA SER A 545 -6.42 1.28 -23.73
C SER A 545 -6.11 2.77 -23.53
N PRO A 546 -6.91 3.65 -24.14
CA PRO A 546 -6.69 5.10 -24.01
C PRO A 546 -6.82 5.63 -22.58
N LEU A 547 -7.54 4.91 -21.70
CA LEU A 547 -7.69 5.28 -20.30
C LEU A 547 -6.55 4.74 -19.40
N SER A 548 -5.78 3.76 -19.86
CA SER A 548 -4.62 3.23 -19.14
C SER A 548 -3.30 3.86 -19.58
N ALA A 549 -3.28 4.52 -20.72
CA ALA A 549 -2.09 5.17 -21.26
C ALA A 549 -1.97 6.60 -20.70
N ALA A 550 -1.47 6.75 -19.50
CA ALA A 550 -0.80 8.00 -19.16
C ALA A 550 0.43 8.12 -20.08
N ALA A 551 0.41 9.08 -21.00
CA ALA A 551 1.57 9.39 -21.83
C ALA A 551 2.73 9.73 -20.89
N THR A 552 3.67 8.81 -20.72
CA THR A 552 4.91 9.11 -20.03
C THR A 552 5.70 10.08 -20.89
N PRO A 553 5.98 11.29 -20.40
CA PRO A 553 6.75 12.24 -21.19
C PRO A 553 8.13 11.66 -21.51
N LEU A 554 8.63 11.92 -22.69
CA LEU A 554 10.00 11.65 -23.10
C LEU A 554 10.95 12.42 -22.17
N VAL A 555 11.47 11.77 -21.15
CA VAL A 555 12.46 12.38 -20.26
C VAL A 555 13.85 11.98 -20.75
N ARG A 556 14.60 12.96 -21.22
CA ARG A 556 16.05 12.78 -21.39
C ARG A 556 16.67 12.75 -20.00
N THR A 557 17.26 11.64 -19.65
CA THR A 557 17.98 11.50 -18.39
C THR A 557 19.46 11.29 -18.66
N ASN A 558 20.28 12.04 -17.98
CA ASN A 558 21.71 11.79 -17.86
C ASN A 558 22.04 11.95 -16.37
N ASP A 559 21.45 11.06 -15.60
CA ASP A 559 21.44 11.13 -14.14
C ASP A 559 22.33 10.04 -13.58
N ARG A 560 23.13 10.38 -12.61
CA ARG A 560 23.89 9.43 -11.81
C ARG A 560 23.87 9.83 -10.37
N GLY A 561 23.86 8.86 -9.49
CA GLY A 561 23.83 9.13 -8.07
C GLY A 561 24.32 7.96 -7.24
N ILE A 562 24.73 8.31 -6.04
CA ILE A 562 25.07 7.38 -5.00
C ILE A 562 24.28 7.76 -3.75
N PHE A 563 23.67 6.77 -3.16
CA PHE A 563 22.92 6.87 -1.92
C PHE A 563 23.51 5.90 -0.90
N VAL A 564 23.80 6.39 0.28
CA VAL A 564 24.30 5.57 1.39
C VAL A 564 23.45 5.86 2.62
N SER A 565 23.01 4.82 3.32
CA SER A 565 22.37 4.97 4.62
C SER A 565 22.96 4.00 5.63
N LEU A 566 23.14 4.50 6.86
CA LEU A 566 23.49 3.70 8.03
C LEU A 566 22.33 3.76 9.00
N ARG A 567 21.79 2.60 9.32
CA ARG A 567 20.61 2.45 10.19
C ARG A 567 20.95 1.66 11.43
N TYR A 568 20.58 2.20 12.55
CA TYR A 568 20.49 1.50 13.84
C TYR A 568 19.03 1.23 14.16
N GLU A 569 18.71 0.02 14.63
CA GLU A 569 17.35 -0.38 15.00
C GLU A 569 17.37 -1.17 16.32
N ALA A 570 16.52 -0.78 17.25
CA ALA A 570 16.32 -1.48 18.51
C ALA A 570 14.84 -1.78 18.72
N ARG A 571 14.53 -2.99 19.14
CA ARG A 571 13.17 -3.45 19.46
C ARG A 571 13.17 -4.14 20.80
N ALA A 572 12.05 -4.05 21.52
CA ALA A 572 11.84 -4.71 22.80
C ALA A 572 10.34 -4.98 23.02
N GLY A 573 10.01 -5.82 24.00
CA GLY A 573 8.65 -6.14 24.42
C GLY A 573 7.98 -7.24 23.63
N THR A 574 6.86 -7.70 24.15
CA THR A 574 6.02 -8.76 23.53
C THR A 574 4.56 -8.31 23.46
N ASN A 575 3.80 -8.81 22.50
CA ASN A 575 2.38 -8.53 22.38
C ASN A 575 1.62 -9.12 23.59
N THR A 576 0.76 -8.32 24.19
CA THR A 576 -0.09 -8.72 25.32
C THR A 576 -1.56 -8.47 24.96
N ALA A 577 -2.40 -9.45 25.25
CA ALA A 577 -3.85 -9.30 25.18
C ALA A 577 -4.40 -8.93 26.57
N PRO A 578 -5.45 -8.10 26.67
CA PRO A 578 -6.11 -7.89 27.94
C PRO A 578 -6.79 -9.19 28.39
N VAL A 579 -6.85 -9.37 29.69
CA VAL A 579 -7.57 -10.51 30.31
C VAL A 579 -9.02 -10.49 29.85
N GLY A 580 -9.50 -11.60 29.29
CA GLY A 580 -10.85 -11.70 28.74
C GLY A 580 -11.04 -11.06 27.36
N GLY A 581 -9.96 -10.65 26.65
CA GLY A 581 -10.00 -10.01 25.34
C GLY A 581 -8.95 -10.49 24.36
N THR A 582 -8.89 -9.83 23.20
CA THR A 582 -7.88 -10.04 22.15
C THR A 582 -6.88 -8.89 22.12
N VAL A 583 -5.74 -9.09 21.48
CA VAL A 583 -4.74 -8.02 21.29
C VAL A 583 -5.39 -6.80 20.64
N GLY A 584 -5.16 -5.62 21.24
CA GLY A 584 -5.74 -4.36 20.78
C GLY A 584 -7.21 -4.14 21.15
N SER A 585 -7.81 -4.99 21.99
CA SER A 585 -9.13 -4.71 22.58
C SER A 585 -9.05 -3.52 23.52
N ALA A 586 -10.19 -2.81 23.68
CA ALA A 586 -10.34 -1.81 24.71
C ALA A 586 -10.12 -2.45 26.07
N ALA A 587 -9.41 -1.77 26.97
CA ALA A 587 -9.08 -2.31 28.28
C ALA A 587 -9.13 -1.24 29.37
N GLY A 588 -9.35 -1.70 30.60
CA GLY A 588 -9.28 -0.95 31.83
C GLY A 588 -8.60 -1.75 32.93
N GLN A 589 -8.65 -1.24 34.14
CA GLN A 589 -8.16 -1.89 35.35
C GLN A 589 -9.36 -2.28 36.22
N LEU A 590 -9.29 -3.46 36.84
CA LEU A 590 -10.27 -3.94 37.81
C LEU A 590 -9.56 -4.24 39.10
N SER A 591 -9.88 -3.51 40.16
CA SER A 591 -9.34 -3.75 41.48
C SER A 591 -10.46 -3.85 42.50
N GLY A 592 -10.15 -4.46 43.63
CA GLY A 592 -11.14 -4.60 44.66
C GLY A 592 -10.62 -5.14 45.98
N SER A 593 -11.53 -5.39 46.89
CA SER A 593 -11.19 -6.06 48.13
C SER A 593 -12.23 -7.12 48.53
N VAL A 594 -11.75 -8.23 49.09
CA VAL A 594 -12.58 -9.16 49.81
C VAL A 594 -12.41 -8.88 51.31
N PHE A 595 -13.51 -8.67 52.03
CA PHE A 595 -13.46 -8.25 53.43
C PHE A 595 -14.48 -9.00 54.27
N LEU A 596 -14.30 -9.03 55.58
CA LEU A 596 -15.15 -9.68 56.54
C LEU A 596 -16.20 -8.66 57.02
N ASP A 597 -17.38 -8.71 56.42
CA ASP A 597 -18.48 -7.80 56.65
C ASP A 597 -19.26 -8.21 57.92
N ALA A 598 -18.85 -7.66 59.05
CA ALA A 598 -19.40 -8.01 60.34
C ALA A 598 -20.80 -7.43 60.59
N ASN A 599 -21.14 -6.29 59.96
CA ASN A 599 -22.41 -5.63 60.12
C ASN A 599 -23.42 -5.88 58.97
N LYS A 600 -23.01 -6.69 57.98
CA LYS A 600 -23.82 -7.09 56.83
C LYS A 600 -24.34 -5.93 55.96
N ASN A 601 -23.57 -4.88 55.85
CA ASN A 601 -23.95 -3.69 55.09
C ASN A 601 -23.40 -3.69 53.63
N ASN A 602 -22.63 -4.68 53.22
CA ASN A 602 -21.97 -4.82 51.92
C ASN A 602 -21.05 -3.63 51.55
N LYS A 603 -20.54 -2.91 52.55
CA LYS A 603 -19.57 -1.83 52.40
C LYS A 603 -18.45 -2.03 53.37
N ARG A 604 -17.23 -1.89 52.89
CA ARG A 604 -16.06 -2.04 53.74
C ARG A 604 -15.89 -0.88 54.67
N ASP A 605 -16.07 -1.12 55.95
CA ASP A 605 -15.83 -0.15 57.02
C ASP A 605 -14.37 -0.19 57.49
N ALA A 606 -13.92 0.93 58.10
CA ALA A 606 -12.52 1.06 58.54
C ALA A 606 -12.09 0.05 59.60
N ALA A 607 -13.05 -0.49 60.34
CA ALA A 607 -12.85 -1.52 61.41
C ALA A 607 -12.86 -2.94 60.85
N GLU A 608 -13.27 -3.14 59.61
CA GLU A 608 -13.40 -4.46 58.99
C GLU A 608 -12.10 -4.96 58.40
N ARG A 609 -11.82 -6.23 58.68
CA ARG A 609 -10.59 -6.85 58.21
C ARG A 609 -10.74 -7.40 56.82
N GLY A 610 -9.71 -7.21 55.97
CA GLY A 610 -9.62 -7.87 54.69
C GLY A 610 -9.38 -9.37 54.82
N ALA A 611 -9.94 -10.16 53.92
CA ALA A 611 -9.72 -11.58 53.83
C ALA A 611 -8.50 -11.86 52.96
N ALA A 612 -7.39 -12.22 53.61
CA ALA A 612 -6.12 -12.50 52.94
C ALA A 612 -6.09 -13.91 52.29
N ASN A 613 -5.29 -14.06 51.20
CA ASN A 613 -5.06 -15.31 50.48
C ASN A 613 -6.35 -15.95 49.91
N VAL A 614 -7.37 -15.18 49.68
CA VAL A 614 -8.61 -15.64 49.05
C VAL A 614 -8.43 -15.60 47.53
N THR A 615 -8.81 -16.69 46.86
CA THR A 615 -8.72 -16.75 45.40
C THR A 615 -9.90 -16.04 44.76
N VAL A 616 -9.62 -15.08 43.92
CA VAL A 616 -10.58 -14.33 43.09
C VAL A 616 -10.39 -14.72 41.66
N ILE A 617 -11.43 -15.19 40.99
CA ILE A 617 -11.41 -15.68 39.60
C ILE A 617 -12.24 -14.75 38.74
N LEU A 618 -11.67 -14.26 37.68
CA LEU A 618 -12.32 -13.47 36.64
C LEU A 618 -12.72 -14.36 35.47
N ASP A 619 -13.99 -14.32 35.06
CA ASP A 619 -14.58 -15.08 33.95
C ASP A 619 -14.37 -16.59 34.03
N GLY A 620 -14.27 -17.14 35.25
CA GLY A 620 -14.04 -18.55 35.49
C GLY A 620 -12.67 -19.07 35.04
N ARG A 621 -11.74 -18.20 34.61
CA ARG A 621 -10.46 -18.59 33.99
C ARG A 621 -9.23 -17.95 34.62
N TYR A 622 -9.29 -16.68 34.97
CA TYR A 622 -8.14 -15.90 35.42
C TYR A 622 -8.18 -15.68 36.91
N GLY A 623 -7.23 -16.24 37.63
CA GLY A 623 -7.22 -16.23 39.09
C GLY A 623 -6.12 -15.34 39.68
N VAL A 624 -6.43 -14.59 40.71
CA VAL A 624 -5.48 -13.85 41.56
C VAL A 624 -5.79 -14.15 43.02
N GLN A 625 -4.80 -14.00 43.89
CA GLN A 625 -5.01 -14.10 45.34
C GLN A 625 -5.02 -12.72 45.97
N THR A 626 -5.87 -12.53 46.99
CA THR A 626 -5.90 -11.30 47.76
C THR A 626 -4.64 -11.15 48.63
N ASP A 627 -4.19 -9.90 48.77
CA ASP A 627 -3.08 -9.56 49.64
C ASP A 627 -3.46 -9.63 51.14
N ALA A 628 -2.50 -9.30 52.03
CA ALA A 628 -2.70 -9.30 53.48
C ALA A 628 -3.84 -8.36 53.94
N GLN A 629 -4.22 -7.37 53.13
CA GLN A 629 -5.31 -6.43 53.34
C GLN A 629 -6.59 -6.83 52.63
N GLY A 630 -6.61 -8.02 52.03
CA GLY A 630 -7.76 -8.52 51.27
C GLY A 630 -7.93 -7.92 49.89
N ARG A 631 -6.95 -7.19 49.33
CA ARG A 631 -7.06 -6.48 48.08
C ARG A 631 -6.62 -7.41 46.93
N PHE A 632 -7.27 -7.26 45.78
CA PHE A 632 -6.90 -7.91 44.52
C PHE A 632 -6.85 -6.88 43.39
N ASP A 633 -6.07 -7.18 42.34
CA ASP A 633 -5.91 -6.31 41.18
C ASP A 633 -5.75 -7.15 39.90
N PHE A 634 -6.51 -6.78 38.88
CA PHE A 634 -6.33 -7.19 37.50
C PHE A 634 -6.00 -5.95 36.69
N SER A 635 -4.74 -5.72 36.43
CA SER A 635 -4.23 -4.47 35.89
C SER A 635 -4.57 -4.23 34.41
N TYR A 636 -5.00 -5.26 33.68
CA TYR A 636 -5.28 -5.15 32.26
C TYR A 636 -6.41 -6.09 31.85
N VAL A 637 -7.66 -5.62 31.93
CA VAL A 637 -8.88 -6.38 31.67
C VAL A 637 -9.61 -5.77 30.47
N ALA A 638 -10.16 -6.60 29.59
CA ALA A 638 -10.95 -6.14 28.45
C ALA A 638 -12.14 -5.26 28.94
N ALA A 639 -12.46 -4.21 28.20
CA ALA A 639 -13.64 -3.42 28.52
C ALA A 639 -14.92 -4.21 28.18
N GLY A 640 -15.88 -4.19 29.09
CA GLY A 640 -17.14 -4.91 28.94
C GLY A 640 -17.65 -5.54 30.23
N PRO A 641 -18.71 -6.36 30.16
CA PRO A 641 -19.21 -7.11 31.28
C PRO A 641 -18.29 -8.32 31.58
N HIS A 642 -18.00 -8.51 32.85
CA HIS A 642 -17.22 -9.61 33.38
C HIS A 642 -17.86 -10.23 34.62
N VAL A 643 -17.46 -11.42 34.98
CA VAL A 643 -17.94 -12.09 36.17
C VAL A 643 -16.78 -12.38 37.11
N ILE A 644 -16.85 -11.87 38.32
CA ILE A 644 -15.93 -12.20 39.40
C ILE A 644 -16.54 -13.34 40.20
N THR A 645 -15.71 -14.32 40.51
CA THR A 645 -16.06 -15.40 41.43
C THR A 645 -15.01 -15.48 42.53
N VAL A 646 -15.42 -15.37 43.78
CA VAL A 646 -14.56 -15.52 44.95
C VAL A 646 -14.70 -16.96 45.46
N VAL A 647 -13.59 -17.67 45.63
CA VAL A 647 -13.59 -19.05 46.06
C VAL A 647 -13.78 -19.09 47.58
N SER A 648 -14.92 -19.64 48.02
CA SER A 648 -15.31 -19.69 49.45
C SER A 648 -14.41 -20.58 50.31
N ASP A 649 -13.78 -21.61 49.72
CA ASP A 649 -12.94 -22.57 50.43
C ASP A 649 -11.71 -21.92 51.13
N ASN A 650 -11.31 -20.74 50.67
CA ASN A 650 -10.18 -19.99 51.20
C ASN A 650 -10.60 -18.92 52.24
N LEU A 651 -11.88 -18.82 52.55
CA LEU A 651 -12.36 -17.93 53.61
C LEU A 651 -12.19 -18.53 55.00
N PRO A 652 -11.85 -17.72 56.02
CA PRO A 652 -11.80 -18.20 57.39
C PRO A 652 -13.21 -18.53 57.88
N LEU A 653 -13.39 -19.67 58.51
CA LEU A 653 -14.66 -20.04 59.15
C LEU A 653 -15.00 -19.08 60.33
N PRO A 654 -16.25 -18.70 60.53
CA PRO A 654 -17.49 -19.15 59.89
C PRO A 654 -18.00 -18.29 58.74
N TRP A 655 -17.14 -17.50 58.10
CA TRP A 655 -17.51 -16.56 57.05
C TRP A 655 -17.88 -17.25 55.73
N SER A 656 -18.92 -16.75 55.08
CA SER A 656 -19.44 -17.26 53.79
C SER A 656 -19.81 -16.12 52.87
N LEU A 657 -19.95 -16.41 51.60
CA LEU A 657 -20.31 -15.42 50.56
C LEU A 657 -21.73 -15.63 50.06
N ASP A 658 -22.43 -14.55 49.82
CA ASP A 658 -23.70 -14.59 49.13
C ASP A 658 -23.52 -14.98 47.64
N ASN A 659 -24.58 -15.50 47.01
CA ASN A 659 -24.59 -15.89 45.61
C ASN A 659 -23.38 -16.79 45.18
N ASN A 660 -22.91 -17.63 46.06
CA ASN A 660 -21.73 -18.47 45.84
C ASN A 660 -20.48 -17.64 45.47
N GLY A 661 -20.38 -16.42 45.97
CA GLY A 661 -19.25 -15.50 45.65
C GLY A 661 -19.21 -14.93 44.25
N ARG A 662 -20.28 -15.06 43.47
CA ARG A 662 -20.35 -14.59 42.07
C ARG A 662 -20.95 -13.18 42.00
N THR A 663 -20.21 -12.27 41.35
CA THR A 663 -20.62 -10.88 41.18
C THR A 663 -20.32 -10.43 39.74
N GLU A 664 -21.29 -9.77 39.09
CA GLU A 664 -21.10 -9.17 37.78
C GLU A 664 -20.50 -7.76 37.92
N VAL A 665 -19.53 -7.45 37.06
CA VAL A 665 -18.85 -6.15 37.03
C VAL A 665 -18.66 -5.71 35.59
N LYS A 666 -18.79 -4.42 35.35
CA LYS A 666 -18.51 -3.82 34.05
C LYS A 666 -17.22 -3.02 34.11
N VAL A 667 -16.24 -3.42 33.31
CA VAL A 667 -14.96 -2.72 33.15
C VAL A 667 -15.08 -1.67 32.03
N PHE A 668 -14.68 -0.43 32.35
CA PHE A 668 -14.68 0.68 31.39
C PHE A 668 -13.29 0.90 30.82
N THR A 669 -13.24 1.39 29.59
CA THR A 669 -11.99 1.65 28.88
C THR A 669 -11.19 2.75 29.59
N ARG A 670 -9.92 2.47 29.89
CA ARG A 670 -8.97 3.41 30.53
C ARG A 670 -9.40 3.88 31.91
N ASP A 671 -10.29 3.18 32.56
CA ASP A 671 -10.77 3.52 33.87
C ASP A 671 -10.43 2.43 34.90
N LEU A 672 -10.42 2.82 36.17
CA LEU A 672 -10.25 1.90 37.30
C LEU A 672 -11.62 1.56 37.87
N THR A 673 -12.10 0.36 37.54
CA THR A 673 -13.31 -0.19 38.14
C THR A 673 -12.97 -0.77 39.51
N LYS A 674 -13.63 -0.33 40.55
CA LYS A 674 -13.46 -0.81 41.94
C LYS A 674 -14.68 -1.62 42.38
N ILE A 675 -14.44 -2.73 43.05
CA ILE A 675 -15.46 -3.56 43.63
C ILE A 675 -15.01 -4.13 44.96
N ASP A 676 -15.87 -4.01 45.97
CA ASP A 676 -15.67 -4.61 47.29
C ASP A 676 -16.68 -5.73 47.51
N ILE A 677 -16.20 -6.89 48.01
CA ILE A 677 -17.00 -8.09 48.20
C ILE A 677 -16.94 -8.48 49.67
N GLY A 678 -18.07 -8.38 50.32
CA GLY A 678 -18.22 -8.70 51.74
C GLY A 678 -18.50 -10.20 51.94
N ALA A 679 -17.77 -10.83 52.88
CA ALA A 679 -18.09 -12.12 53.41
C ALA A 679 -18.82 -11.95 54.72
N VAL A 680 -19.95 -12.60 54.89
CA VAL A 680 -20.85 -12.47 56.04
C VAL A 680 -20.81 -13.70 56.92
N GLN A 681 -21.09 -13.55 58.18
CA GLN A 681 -21.33 -14.70 59.09
C GLN A 681 -22.80 -15.10 58.98
N PRO A 682 -23.08 -16.41 58.94
CA PRO A 682 -24.46 -16.94 58.90
C PRO A 682 -25.36 -16.48 60.05
#